data_85a170fb01ab55db8373691440b643ed
#
_entry.id   85a170fb01ab55db8373691440b643ed
#
_cell.length_a   1.000
_cell.length_b   1.000
_cell.length_c   1.000
_cell.angle_alpha   90.00
_cell.angle_beta   90.00
_cell.angle_gamma   90.00
#
_symmetry.space_group_name_H-M   'P 1'
#
loop_
_entity.id
_entity.type
_entity.pdbx_description
1 polymer ?
#
loop_
_entity_poly.entity_id
_entity_poly.type
_entity_poly.pdbx_seq_one_letter_code
_entity_poly.pdbx_strand_id
1 'polypeptide(L)'
;MPRFTLSHRGLLAGLIAACLAQSVAAAQAPVAASPMTAASNAAVLKQLPFSDRTDYESVNRGLIAPFTDPIKTADGKVIWNMQSYAFLDKDQAPDTVNPSLWRLAQLSAHAGLFEVSPRLYQVRGLDLANMTIIEGDDGLIIIDPLTMAETAKAALDLYYRNRPRKPVVAVIYSHTHVDHFGGVRGVIDEADVKAGKVKVFAPAGFMEHVMSENVYAGNAMSRRAQFQFGSLLPRGDKGQVDAGMGKNTPSGGTITLIPPTDLISQELDTRTIAGIEVQFQLTPGTEAPSEMNLYLPQLRALCMAENATQMMHNILTPRGAPVRDAKAWSQYLDSSLTRYGDKSDVLFAQHNWPTWGGERIRTFLADQRDMYAFLNDRTLHLLNQGLTPMEIAQNMQKLPGELENKWYTRSYYGSLSHNSRAVYQRYMGFYDGNPSNLNPLPPVETAKHYVEAIGGGAAVIGKMREAMTKGDYRWATQLGNQLMFAEPDNSEGRETQAQALEQLGYQSENATWRNMYLTAAMELRNGVPPTAGSSVSADMVRALTPDMFFDFLAIRLNSEKAVGHDLTLNWTFDDPNQAYNLTLRNGVLTHRGGSNPQADASISMNKATLEQIALKQLDFPTAIQKGLVKLQGDGKKLGQLLGSLDTFSPQFNVVTP
;
A
#
# COMPACT_ATOMS: atom_id res chain seq x y z
N MET A 1 82.18 -14.14 -18.10
CA MET A 1 81.50 -12.95 -17.55
C MET A 1 80.15 -12.82 -18.22
N PRO A 2 79.02 -13.19 -17.58
CA PRO A 2 77.66 -12.95 -18.15
C PRO A 2 77.10 -11.62 -17.67
N ARG A 3 76.57 -10.88 -18.62
CA ARG A 3 75.85 -9.61 -18.41
C ARG A 3 74.37 -9.90 -17.93
N PHE A 4 74.04 -9.37 -16.78
CA PHE A 4 72.64 -9.30 -16.33
C PHE A 4 71.88 -8.14 -16.99
N THR A 5 70.81 -8.43 -17.72
CA THR A 5 69.85 -7.47 -18.19
C THR A 5 68.63 -7.45 -17.23
N LEU A 6 68.44 -6.39 -16.45
CA LEU A 6 67.20 -6.13 -15.64
C LEU A 6 66.09 -5.78 -16.59
N SER A 7 65.01 -6.52 -16.52
CA SER A 7 63.77 -6.25 -17.25
C SER A 7 62.90 -5.18 -16.55
N HIS A 8 62.55 -4.15 -17.30
CA HIS A 8 61.72 -3.01 -16.87
C HIS A 8 60.21 -3.34 -16.74
N ARG A 9 59.83 -4.57 -16.35
CA ARG A 9 58.43 -4.98 -16.23
C ARG A 9 57.86 -4.96 -14.80
N GLY A 10 58.63 -4.56 -13.79
CA GLY A 10 58.25 -4.59 -12.39
C GLY A 10 57.67 -3.29 -11.80
N LEU A 11 57.79 -2.16 -12.49
CA LEU A 11 57.41 -0.85 -11.95
C LEU A 11 56.05 -0.29 -12.42
N LEU A 12 55.40 -0.90 -13.41
CA LEU A 12 54.06 -0.46 -13.86
C LEU A 12 52.87 -1.15 -13.14
N ALA A 13 53.10 -2.27 -12.46
CA ALA A 13 52.05 -2.99 -11.74
C ALA A 13 51.77 -2.41 -10.35
N GLY A 14 52.66 -1.60 -9.79
CA GLY A 14 52.49 -0.98 -8.47
C GLY A 14 51.71 0.35 -8.46
N LEU A 15 51.59 1.01 -9.60
CA LEU A 15 50.92 2.32 -9.71
C LEU A 15 49.44 2.21 -10.15
N ILE A 16 49.00 1.07 -10.64
CA ILE A 16 47.56 0.87 -11.02
C ILE A 16 46.73 0.33 -9.86
N ALA A 17 47.33 -0.21 -8.82
CA ALA A 17 46.60 -0.68 -7.61
C ALA A 17 46.32 0.43 -6.60
N ALA A 18 46.85 1.64 -6.76
CA ALA A 18 46.69 2.76 -5.84
C ALA A 18 45.57 3.76 -6.24
N CYS A 19 44.93 3.59 -7.41
CA CYS A 19 43.89 4.50 -7.90
C CYS A 19 42.47 3.95 -7.87
N LEU A 20 42.21 2.79 -7.25
CA LEU A 20 40.87 2.20 -7.11
C LEU A 20 40.41 2.06 -5.66
N ALA A 21 41.04 2.72 -4.71
CA ALA A 21 40.42 3.02 -3.45
C ALA A 21 39.48 4.24 -3.64
N GLN A 22 38.41 4.07 -4.43
CA GLN A 22 37.25 4.91 -4.25
C GLN A 22 36.81 4.68 -2.81
N SER A 23 37.04 5.70 -1.96
CA SER A 23 36.44 5.79 -0.64
C SER A 23 34.92 5.60 -0.84
N VAL A 24 34.41 4.42 -0.53
CA VAL A 24 32.98 4.27 -0.23
C VAL A 24 32.78 5.22 0.94
N ALA A 25 32.30 6.43 0.65
CA ALA A 25 31.90 7.37 1.68
C ALA A 25 30.91 6.59 2.56
N ALA A 26 31.25 6.42 3.82
CA ALA A 26 30.38 5.73 4.77
C ALA A 26 29.02 6.45 4.67
N ALA A 27 27.96 5.69 4.38
CA ALA A 27 26.61 6.23 4.30
C ALA A 27 26.35 7.05 5.56
N GLN A 28 25.99 8.33 5.41
CA GLN A 28 25.75 9.19 6.55
C GLN A 28 24.57 8.67 7.35
N ALA A 29 24.76 8.43 8.63
CA ALA A 29 23.74 7.89 9.51
C ALA A 29 22.67 8.94 9.84
N PRO A 30 21.42 8.55 10.13
CA PRO A 30 20.36 9.46 10.56
C PRO A 30 20.78 10.27 11.79
N VAL A 31 20.47 11.59 11.79
CA VAL A 31 20.84 12.47 12.89
C VAL A 31 20.01 12.21 14.16
N ALA A 32 20.40 12.77 15.28
CA ALA A 32 19.60 12.76 16.51
C ALA A 32 18.39 13.70 16.39
N ALA A 33 17.40 13.50 17.25
CA ALA A 33 16.35 14.49 17.45
C ALA A 33 16.96 15.82 17.92
N SER A 34 16.54 16.92 17.34
CA SER A 34 16.92 18.25 17.80
C SER A 34 16.24 18.57 19.13
N PRO A 35 16.72 19.57 19.88
CA PRO A 35 16.02 20.04 21.08
C PRO A 35 14.56 20.45 20.82
N MET A 36 14.26 21.04 19.67
CA MET A 36 12.90 21.41 19.26
C MET A 36 12.01 20.18 19.01
N THR A 37 12.56 19.16 18.37
CA THR A 37 11.86 17.88 18.16
C THR A 37 11.62 17.15 19.48
N ALA A 38 12.62 17.05 20.35
CA ALA A 38 12.47 16.44 21.67
C ALA A 38 11.41 17.17 22.51
N ALA A 39 11.42 18.52 22.51
CA ALA A 39 10.41 19.32 23.20
C ALA A 39 8.98 19.12 22.63
N SER A 40 8.84 19.03 21.30
CA SER A 40 7.56 18.74 20.63
C SER A 40 7.02 17.38 21.05
N ASN A 41 7.85 16.34 21.02
CA ASN A 41 7.46 14.99 21.42
C ASN A 41 7.14 14.91 22.94
N ALA A 42 7.91 15.58 23.78
CA ALA A 42 7.62 15.65 25.21
C ALA A 42 6.28 16.37 25.54
N ALA A 43 5.85 17.32 24.71
CA ALA A 43 4.57 18.00 24.87
C ALA A 43 3.37 17.05 24.64
N VAL A 44 3.50 16.06 23.76
CA VAL A 44 2.45 15.05 23.47
C VAL A 44 2.10 14.27 24.74
N LEU A 45 3.06 13.94 25.59
CA LEU A 45 2.84 13.21 26.84
C LEU A 45 1.89 13.93 27.82
N LYS A 46 1.80 15.26 27.72
CA LYS A 46 0.93 16.09 28.58
C LYS A 46 -0.48 16.30 27.97
N GLN A 47 -0.64 16.01 26.69
CA GLN A 47 -1.88 16.31 25.93
C GLN A 47 -2.79 15.11 25.82
N LEU A 48 -2.24 13.88 25.81
CA LEU A 48 -2.98 12.66 25.56
C LEU A 48 -3.14 11.79 26.82
N PRO A 49 -4.18 10.95 26.91
CA PRO A 49 -4.51 10.18 28.12
C PRO A 49 -3.65 8.92 28.26
N PHE A 50 -2.33 9.03 28.40
CA PHE A 50 -1.42 7.89 28.53
C PHE A 50 -1.65 7.01 29.77
N SER A 51 -2.45 7.48 30.73
CA SER A 51 -2.91 6.69 31.88
C SER A 51 -3.97 5.65 31.50
N ASP A 52 -4.65 5.80 30.35
CA ASP A 52 -5.58 4.81 29.82
C ASP A 52 -4.82 3.57 29.32
N ARG A 53 -5.03 2.44 29.99
CA ARG A 53 -4.40 1.13 29.70
C ARG A 53 -5.33 0.14 29.03
N THR A 54 -6.53 0.54 28.65
CA THR A 54 -7.58 -0.34 28.10
C THR A 54 -7.11 -1.12 26.87
N ASP A 55 -6.34 -0.52 26.00
CA ASP A 55 -5.82 -1.20 24.80
C ASP A 55 -4.77 -2.26 25.12
N TYR A 56 -3.96 -2.05 26.17
CA TYR A 56 -2.96 -3.02 26.62
C TYR A 56 -3.61 -4.30 27.15
N GLU A 57 -4.79 -4.20 27.76
CA GLU A 57 -5.60 -5.34 28.16
C GLU A 57 -6.23 -6.01 26.92
N SER A 58 -6.80 -5.21 26.03
CA SER A 58 -7.50 -5.66 24.81
C SER A 58 -6.56 -6.40 23.86
N VAL A 59 -5.34 -5.90 23.64
CA VAL A 59 -4.38 -6.48 22.68
C VAL A 59 -3.91 -7.89 23.09
N ASN A 60 -3.88 -8.18 24.37
CA ASN A 60 -3.48 -9.50 24.88
C ASN A 60 -4.65 -10.47 25.11
N ARG A 61 -5.88 -9.97 25.06
CA ARG A 61 -7.06 -10.77 25.35
C ARG A 61 -7.20 -11.95 24.40
N GLY A 62 -7.36 -13.13 24.96
CA GLY A 62 -7.57 -14.38 24.22
C GLY A 62 -6.30 -14.96 23.59
N LEU A 63 -5.09 -14.53 23.97
CA LEU A 63 -3.84 -15.09 23.46
C LEU A 63 -3.75 -16.59 23.82
N ILE A 64 -3.71 -17.43 22.77
CA ILE A 64 -3.53 -18.89 22.86
C ILE A 64 -2.05 -19.23 22.72
N ALA A 65 -1.40 -18.70 21.69
CA ALA A 65 -0.01 -18.99 21.39
C ALA A 65 0.68 -17.77 20.78
N PRO A 66 1.78 -17.28 21.36
CA PRO A 66 2.59 -16.23 20.75
C PRO A 66 3.31 -16.76 19.50
N PHE A 67 3.68 -15.85 18.61
CA PHE A 67 4.48 -16.15 17.42
C PHE A 67 5.69 -15.22 17.34
N THR A 68 6.88 -15.81 17.32
CA THR A 68 8.15 -15.08 17.29
C THR A 68 9.11 -15.56 16.20
N ASP A 69 8.83 -16.67 15.54
CA ASP A 69 9.70 -17.27 14.55
C ASP A 69 9.75 -16.42 13.26
N PRO A 70 10.93 -16.30 12.62
CA PRO A 70 11.00 -15.70 11.31
C PRO A 70 10.27 -16.52 10.25
N ILE A 71 9.42 -15.87 9.45
CA ILE A 71 8.78 -16.50 8.28
C ILE A 71 9.73 -16.39 7.09
N LYS A 72 9.91 -17.51 6.37
CA LYS A 72 10.86 -17.65 5.28
C LYS A 72 10.19 -18.22 4.03
N THR A 73 10.72 -17.86 2.88
CA THR A 73 10.48 -18.55 1.61
C THR A 73 11.10 -19.95 1.59
N ALA A 74 10.76 -20.75 0.59
CA ALA A 74 11.29 -22.11 0.45
C ALA A 74 12.83 -22.17 0.27
N ASP A 75 13.41 -21.12 -0.30
CA ASP A 75 14.88 -20.97 -0.45
C ASP A 75 15.55 -20.36 0.79
N GLY A 76 14.81 -20.15 1.88
CA GLY A 76 15.34 -19.73 3.17
C GLY A 76 15.44 -18.22 3.39
N LYS A 77 15.00 -17.39 2.44
CA LYS A 77 14.97 -15.93 2.57
C LYS A 77 13.94 -15.51 3.62
N VAL A 78 14.36 -14.71 4.61
CA VAL A 78 13.44 -14.14 5.61
C VAL A 78 12.59 -13.05 4.96
N ILE A 79 11.26 -13.17 5.05
CA ILE A 79 10.28 -12.21 4.52
C ILE A 79 9.55 -11.47 5.63
N TRP A 80 9.49 -12.04 6.83
CA TRP A 80 8.87 -11.45 8.01
C TRP A 80 9.61 -11.86 9.28
N ASN A 81 9.84 -10.91 10.20
CA ASN A 81 10.50 -11.18 11.46
C ASN A 81 10.11 -10.16 12.54
N MET A 82 9.27 -10.57 13.49
CA MET A 82 8.85 -9.73 14.61
C MET A 82 9.97 -9.41 15.60
N GLN A 83 11.01 -10.24 15.70
CA GLN A 83 12.15 -9.97 16.57
C GLN A 83 12.91 -8.69 16.17
N SER A 84 12.80 -8.26 14.90
CA SER A 84 13.38 -6.99 14.45
C SER A 84 12.77 -5.76 15.13
N TYR A 85 11.65 -5.91 15.83
CA TYR A 85 10.97 -4.88 16.60
C TYR A 85 11.21 -4.98 18.12
N ALA A 86 12.14 -5.82 18.57
CA ALA A 86 12.49 -5.95 20.00
C ALA A 86 12.95 -4.62 20.65
N PHE A 87 13.38 -3.64 19.86
CA PHE A 87 13.73 -2.31 20.34
C PHE A 87 12.54 -1.53 20.93
N LEU A 88 11.29 -1.97 20.68
CA LEU A 88 10.07 -1.41 21.26
C LEU A 88 9.83 -1.83 22.72
N ASP A 89 10.59 -2.78 23.23
CA ASP A 89 10.54 -3.23 24.62
C ASP A 89 11.26 -2.22 25.55
N LYS A 90 10.72 -0.99 25.58
CA LYS A 90 11.20 0.12 26.40
C LYS A 90 10.00 0.90 26.91
N ASP A 91 10.02 1.25 28.19
CA ASP A 91 8.91 1.97 28.83
C ASP A 91 8.65 3.36 28.24
N GLN A 92 9.71 4.04 27.78
CA GLN A 92 9.64 5.41 27.29
C GLN A 92 9.97 5.49 25.80
N ALA A 93 9.19 6.30 25.08
CA ALA A 93 9.49 6.66 23.71
C ALA A 93 10.82 7.44 23.65
N PRO A 94 11.72 7.11 22.72
CA PRO A 94 12.90 7.93 22.45
C PRO A 94 12.50 9.26 21.81
N ASP A 95 13.34 10.29 21.94
CA ASP A 95 13.09 11.62 21.36
C ASP A 95 12.89 11.60 19.83
N THR A 96 13.34 10.55 19.18
CA THR A 96 13.20 10.32 17.72
C THR A 96 11.87 9.68 17.30
N VAL A 97 10.93 9.47 18.23
CA VAL A 97 9.61 8.90 17.93
C VAL A 97 8.53 9.65 18.71
N ASN A 98 7.46 10.05 18.03
CA ASN A 98 6.28 10.60 18.67
C ASN A 98 5.72 9.60 19.70
N PRO A 99 5.49 9.99 20.97
CA PRO A 99 5.06 9.07 22.03
C PRO A 99 3.74 8.36 21.76
N SER A 100 2.81 9.00 21.05
CA SER A 100 1.53 8.40 20.66
C SER A 100 1.76 7.25 19.65
N LEU A 101 2.62 7.48 18.65
CA LEU A 101 3.01 6.45 17.70
C LEU A 101 3.80 5.31 18.36
N TRP A 102 4.67 5.65 19.34
CA TRP A 102 5.42 4.64 20.11
C TRP A 102 4.47 3.70 20.86
N ARG A 103 3.45 4.27 21.53
CA ARG A 103 2.39 3.47 22.18
C ARG A 103 1.70 2.52 21.22
N LEU A 104 1.27 3.01 20.04
CA LEU A 104 0.67 2.15 19.03
C LEU A 104 1.64 1.05 18.59
N ALA A 105 2.90 1.42 18.32
CA ALA A 105 3.92 0.48 17.87
C ALA A 105 4.18 -0.65 18.87
N GLN A 106 4.13 -0.36 20.17
CA GLN A 106 4.19 -1.37 21.23
C GLN A 106 2.98 -2.31 21.19
N LEU A 107 1.77 -1.75 21.05
CA LEU A 107 0.53 -2.53 21.00
C LEU A 107 0.48 -3.45 19.75
N SER A 108 0.86 -2.95 18.59
CA SER A 108 0.88 -3.75 17.36
C SER A 108 2.06 -4.75 17.26
N ALA A 109 2.95 -4.79 18.26
CA ALA A 109 4.01 -5.80 18.37
C ALA A 109 3.53 -7.14 18.96
N HIS A 110 2.29 -7.22 19.46
CA HIS A 110 1.72 -8.46 19.98
C HIS A 110 1.30 -9.40 18.84
N ALA A 111 2.11 -10.44 18.61
CA ALA A 111 1.94 -11.38 17.51
C ALA A 111 1.57 -12.78 18.02
N GLY A 112 0.62 -13.45 17.37
CA GLY A 112 0.21 -14.79 17.72
C GLY A 112 -1.19 -15.18 17.28
N LEU A 113 -1.67 -16.32 17.84
CA LEU A 113 -3.03 -16.81 17.70
C LEU A 113 -3.87 -16.37 18.91
N PHE A 114 -5.01 -15.76 18.65
CA PHE A 114 -5.93 -15.26 19.67
C PHE A 114 -7.33 -15.81 19.48
N GLU A 115 -7.97 -16.25 20.56
CA GLU A 115 -9.40 -16.52 20.59
C GLU A 115 -10.15 -15.20 20.81
N VAL A 116 -10.90 -14.77 19.81
CA VAL A 116 -11.71 -13.53 19.85
C VAL A 116 -13.02 -13.80 20.60
N SER A 117 -13.67 -14.91 20.26
CA SER A 117 -14.81 -15.50 20.94
C SER A 117 -14.87 -17.01 20.61
N PRO A 118 -15.70 -17.83 21.26
CA PRO A 118 -15.82 -19.25 20.91
C PRO A 118 -16.05 -19.45 19.40
N ARG A 119 -15.24 -20.31 18.78
CA ARG A 119 -15.23 -20.60 17.33
C ARG A 119 -14.70 -19.48 16.44
N LEU A 120 -14.25 -18.35 16.97
CA LEU A 120 -13.72 -17.20 16.23
C LEU A 120 -12.30 -16.86 16.69
N TYR A 121 -11.34 -16.94 15.79
CA TYR A 121 -9.92 -16.74 16.07
C TYR A 121 -9.33 -15.68 15.13
N GLN A 122 -8.30 -14.97 15.59
CA GLN A 122 -7.45 -14.13 14.76
C GLN A 122 -5.99 -14.52 14.93
N VAL A 123 -5.27 -14.55 13.80
CA VAL A 123 -3.80 -14.53 13.80
C VAL A 123 -3.37 -13.10 13.49
N ARG A 124 -2.65 -12.50 14.43
CA ARG A 124 -2.21 -11.09 14.38
C ARG A 124 -0.69 -10.99 14.41
N GLY A 125 -0.14 -9.98 13.74
CA GLY A 125 1.29 -9.65 13.78
C GLY A 125 2.20 -10.51 12.90
N LEU A 126 1.66 -11.40 12.06
CA LEU A 126 2.43 -12.21 11.11
C LEU A 126 2.50 -11.54 9.72
N ASP A 127 1.81 -10.45 9.55
CA ASP A 127 1.70 -9.65 8.32
C ASP A 127 1.24 -8.23 8.70
N LEU A 128 0.92 -7.39 7.74
CA LEU A 128 0.30 -6.09 7.95
C LEU A 128 -1.13 -6.26 8.48
N ALA A 129 -1.92 -7.11 7.81
CA ALA A 129 -3.29 -7.43 8.18
C ALA A 129 -3.38 -8.59 9.18
N ASN A 130 -4.57 -8.83 9.70
CA ASN A 130 -4.93 -9.99 10.52
C ASN A 130 -5.63 -11.04 9.65
N MET A 131 -5.39 -12.33 9.90
CA MET A 131 -6.18 -13.40 9.33
C MET A 131 -7.21 -13.87 10.35
N THR A 132 -8.50 -13.84 9.98
CA THR A 132 -9.58 -14.34 10.83
C THR A 132 -9.95 -15.76 10.43
N ILE A 133 -10.12 -16.65 11.41
CA ILE A 133 -10.47 -18.06 11.24
C ILE A 133 -11.74 -18.35 12.03
N ILE A 134 -12.78 -18.87 11.35
CA ILE A 134 -14.05 -19.26 11.96
C ILE A 134 -14.17 -20.79 11.88
N GLU A 135 -14.44 -21.44 13.02
CA GLU A 135 -14.75 -22.86 13.06
C GLU A 135 -16.22 -23.10 12.67
N GLY A 136 -16.44 -23.46 11.42
CA GLY A 136 -17.72 -23.97 10.95
C GLY A 136 -18.00 -25.40 11.41
N ASP A 137 -19.16 -25.94 11.05
CA ASP A 137 -19.56 -27.31 11.40
C ASP A 137 -18.71 -28.30 10.58
N ASP A 138 -18.57 -28.08 9.27
CA ASP A 138 -17.89 -29.00 8.36
C ASP A 138 -16.44 -28.58 8.01
N GLY A 139 -15.98 -27.40 8.42
CA GLY A 139 -14.66 -26.90 8.08
C GLY A 139 -14.39 -25.51 8.60
N LEU A 140 -13.30 -24.91 8.11
CA LEU A 140 -12.88 -23.55 8.45
C LEU A 140 -13.33 -22.57 7.39
N ILE A 141 -13.74 -21.38 7.83
CA ILE A 141 -13.91 -20.20 7.00
C ILE A 141 -12.75 -19.25 7.33
N ILE A 142 -12.02 -18.78 6.32
CA ILE A 142 -10.95 -17.80 6.48
C ILE A 142 -11.43 -16.46 5.92
N ILE A 143 -11.31 -15.40 6.71
CA ILE A 143 -11.48 -14.04 6.25
C ILE A 143 -10.10 -13.40 6.11
N ASP A 144 -9.78 -12.90 4.92
CA ASP A 144 -8.57 -12.18 4.54
C ASP A 144 -7.26 -12.94 4.82
N PRO A 145 -6.80 -13.74 3.86
CA PRO A 145 -5.63 -14.60 4.02
C PRO A 145 -4.28 -13.88 3.85
N LEU A 146 -4.14 -12.65 4.35
CA LEU A 146 -2.89 -11.87 4.41
C LEU A 146 -2.29 -11.52 3.04
N THR A 147 -1.08 -10.92 3.05
CA THR A 147 -0.39 -10.42 1.85
C THR A 147 0.30 -11.50 1.04
N MET A 148 0.92 -12.49 1.71
CA MET A 148 1.77 -13.48 1.06
C MET A 148 1.41 -14.91 1.44
N ALA A 149 1.59 -15.84 0.50
CA ALA A 149 1.30 -17.25 0.72
C ALA A 149 2.07 -17.82 1.92
N GLU A 150 3.29 -17.39 2.14
CA GLU A 150 4.13 -17.85 3.23
C GLU A 150 3.62 -17.35 4.60
N THR A 151 3.18 -16.08 4.68
CA THR A 151 2.61 -15.53 5.93
C THR A 151 1.26 -16.15 6.24
N ALA A 152 0.41 -16.32 5.24
CA ALA A 152 -0.89 -16.99 5.36
C ALA A 152 -0.75 -18.45 5.78
N LYS A 153 0.21 -19.18 5.18
CA LYS A 153 0.53 -20.55 5.56
C LYS A 153 1.02 -20.62 7.00
N ALA A 154 1.93 -19.76 7.41
CA ALA A 154 2.45 -19.72 8.78
C ALA A 154 1.32 -19.42 9.79
N ALA A 155 0.38 -18.56 9.45
CA ALA A 155 -0.78 -18.23 10.27
C ALA A 155 -1.72 -19.44 10.42
N LEU A 156 -2.06 -20.13 9.33
CA LEU A 156 -2.89 -21.34 9.37
C LEU A 156 -2.18 -22.50 10.10
N ASP A 157 -0.87 -22.65 9.90
CA ASP A 157 -0.07 -23.65 10.62
C ASP A 157 -0.03 -23.36 12.13
N LEU A 158 0.04 -22.08 12.54
CA LEU A 158 -0.04 -21.69 13.95
C LEU A 158 -1.39 -22.08 14.55
N TYR A 159 -2.50 -21.87 13.83
CA TYR A 159 -3.82 -22.32 14.23
C TYR A 159 -3.85 -23.85 14.38
N TYR A 160 -3.38 -24.61 13.38
CA TYR A 160 -3.39 -26.07 13.39
C TYR A 160 -2.50 -26.73 14.45
N ARG A 161 -1.49 -26.02 14.94
CA ARG A 161 -0.69 -26.51 16.08
C ARG A 161 -1.43 -26.41 17.41
N ASN A 162 -2.44 -25.56 17.51
CA ASN A 162 -3.12 -25.24 18.78
C ASN A 162 -4.61 -25.62 18.78
N ARG A 163 -5.19 -25.91 17.61
CA ARG A 163 -6.62 -26.24 17.47
C ARG A 163 -6.82 -27.46 16.58
N PRO A 164 -7.99 -28.15 16.69
CA PRO A 164 -8.30 -29.30 15.86
C PRO A 164 -8.20 -28.98 14.36
N ARG A 165 -7.54 -29.83 13.61
CA ARG A 165 -7.36 -29.66 12.16
C ARG A 165 -8.66 -29.95 11.42
N LYS A 166 -9.24 -28.95 10.80
CA LYS A 166 -10.37 -29.06 9.88
C LYS A 166 -9.96 -28.53 8.49
N PRO A 167 -10.58 -29.02 7.39
CA PRO A 167 -10.32 -28.45 6.06
C PRO A 167 -10.80 -27.00 5.98
N VAL A 168 -10.13 -26.16 5.20
CA VAL A 168 -10.65 -24.87 4.79
C VAL A 168 -11.66 -25.10 3.68
N VAL A 169 -12.91 -24.65 3.87
CA VAL A 169 -14.03 -24.86 2.93
C VAL A 169 -14.52 -23.55 2.33
N ALA A 170 -14.13 -22.42 2.90
CA ALA A 170 -14.42 -21.10 2.34
C ALA A 170 -13.32 -20.07 2.67
N VAL A 171 -13.12 -19.15 1.74
CA VAL A 171 -12.33 -17.93 1.94
C VAL A 171 -13.23 -16.73 1.60
N ILE A 172 -13.14 -15.68 2.39
CA ILE A 172 -13.86 -14.42 2.18
C ILE A 172 -12.82 -13.31 2.05
N TYR A 173 -12.79 -12.61 0.92
CA TYR A 173 -12.05 -11.38 0.75
C TYR A 173 -12.95 -10.22 1.15
N SER A 174 -12.60 -9.47 2.19
CA SER A 174 -13.40 -8.33 2.64
C SER A 174 -13.39 -7.19 1.63
N HIS A 175 -12.25 -6.97 0.96
CA HIS A 175 -12.06 -5.91 -0.03
C HIS A 175 -10.83 -6.18 -0.95
N THR A 176 -10.47 -5.21 -1.78
CA THR A 176 -9.60 -5.37 -2.95
C THR A 176 -8.11 -5.12 -2.71
N HIS A 177 -7.67 -4.83 -1.47
CA HIS A 177 -6.26 -4.62 -1.18
C HIS A 177 -5.50 -5.94 -1.00
N VAL A 178 -4.22 -5.92 -1.39
CA VAL A 178 -3.41 -7.14 -1.51
C VAL A 178 -3.17 -7.87 -0.19
N ASP A 179 -3.18 -7.17 0.93
CA ASP A 179 -3.00 -7.72 2.27
C ASP A 179 -4.24 -8.46 2.80
N HIS A 180 -5.34 -8.48 2.02
CA HIS A 180 -6.57 -9.22 2.34
C HIS A 180 -6.82 -10.42 1.43
N PHE A 181 -6.04 -10.57 0.33
CA PHE A 181 -6.20 -11.71 -0.57
C PHE A 181 -4.88 -12.37 -1.00
N GLY A 182 -3.76 -11.63 -0.94
CA GLY A 182 -2.50 -12.02 -1.59
C GLY A 182 -1.89 -13.32 -1.10
N GLY A 183 -2.23 -13.77 0.10
CA GLY A 183 -1.76 -15.02 0.69
C GLY A 183 -2.65 -16.24 0.42
N VAL A 184 -3.68 -16.15 -0.40
CA VAL A 184 -4.73 -17.17 -0.52
C VAL A 184 -4.21 -18.58 -0.83
N ARG A 185 -3.17 -18.73 -1.66
CA ARG A 185 -2.56 -20.04 -1.94
C ARG A 185 -1.76 -20.62 -0.76
N GLY A 186 -1.57 -19.87 0.31
CA GLY A 186 -1.03 -20.35 1.57
C GLY A 186 -2.06 -21.11 2.42
N VAL A 187 -3.35 -20.95 2.13
CA VAL A 187 -4.46 -21.53 2.91
C VAL A 187 -5.35 -22.47 2.13
N ILE A 188 -5.45 -22.35 0.79
CA ILE A 188 -6.24 -23.25 -0.09
C ILE A 188 -5.52 -23.54 -1.39
N ASP A 189 -5.89 -24.66 -2.02
CA ASP A 189 -5.45 -25.04 -3.36
C ASP A 189 -6.51 -24.64 -4.40
N GLU A 190 -6.08 -24.06 -5.53
CA GLU A 190 -6.96 -23.68 -6.64
C GLU A 190 -7.68 -24.90 -7.23
N ALA A 191 -7.06 -26.09 -7.19
CA ALA A 191 -7.69 -27.33 -7.64
C ALA A 191 -8.94 -27.67 -6.83
N ASP A 192 -8.95 -27.43 -5.52
CA ASP A 192 -10.12 -27.65 -4.68
C ASP A 192 -11.21 -26.59 -4.93
N VAL A 193 -10.84 -25.36 -5.26
CA VAL A 193 -11.79 -24.32 -5.70
C VAL A 193 -12.45 -24.74 -7.03
N LYS A 194 -11.65 -25.15 -8.02
CA LYS A 194 -12.16 -25.64 -9.33
C LYS A 194 -13.03 -26.88 -9.19
N ALA A 195 -12.75 -27.74 -8.22
CA ALA A 195 -13.56 -28.90 -7.91
C ALA A 195 -14.83 -28.59 -7.10
N GLY A 196 -15.06 -27.31 -6.74
CA GLY A 196 -16.23 -26.90 -5.95
C GLY A 196 -16.19 -27.29 -4.47
N LYS A 197 -15.05 -27.77 -3.97
CA LYS A 197 -14.87 -28.13 -2.55
C LYS A 197 -14.64 -26.91 -1.65
N VAL A 198 -14.06 -25.85 -2.21
CA VAL A 198 -13.79 -24.59 -1.53
C VAL A 198 -14.45 -23.45 -2.30
N LYS A 199 -15.14 -22.56 -1.60
CA LYS A 199 -15.73 -21.35 -2.15
C LYS A 199 -14.91 -20.11 -1.79
N VAL A 200 -14.84 -19.17 -2.72
CA VAL A 200 -14.17 -17.89 -2.51
C VAL A 200 -15.18 -16.76 -2.72
N PHE A 201 -15.50 -16.04 -1.65
CA PHE A 201 -16.46 -14.94 -1.65
C PHE A 201 -15.72 -13.61 -1.73
N ALA A 202 -16.30 -12.65 -2.47
CA ALA A 202 -15.80 -11.28 -2.53
C ALA A 202 -16.93 -10.29 -2.85
N PRO A 203 -16.79 -8.99 -2.56
CA PRO A 203 -17.74 -7.97 -3.01
C PRO A 203 -17.70 -7.82 -4.53
N ALA A 204 -18.84 -7.46 -5.13
CA ALA A 204 -18.94 -7.18 -6.56
C ALA A 204 -17.92 -6.11 -7.01
N GLY A 205 -17.36 -6.25 -8.22
CA GLY A 205 -16.30 -5.38 -8.74
C GLY A 205 -14.89 -5.73 -8.24
N PHE A 206 -14.73 -6.76 -7.42
CA PHE A 206 -13.45 -7.14 -6.81
C PHE A 206 -12.32 -7.26 -7.85
N MET A 207 -12.50 -8.08 -8.90
CA MET A 207 -11.44 -8.32 -9.89
C MET A 207 -11.04 -7.06 -10.66
N GLU A 208 -12.03 -6.23 -11.03
CA GLU A 208 -11.80 -4.99 -11.76
C GLU A 208 -10.92 -4.03 -10.94
N HIS A 209 -11.24 -3.85 -9.65
CA HIS A 209 -10.49 -2.94 -8.78
C HIS A 209 -9.12 -3.49 -8.39
N VAL A 210 -8.99 -4.81 -8.18
CA VAL A 210 -7.67 -5.46 -8.00
C VAL A 210 -6.76 -5.19 -9.19
N MET A 211 -7.27 -5.33 -10.44
CA MET A 211 -6.46 -5.10 -11.64
C MET A 211 -6.13 -3.63 -11.84
N SER A 212 -7.11 -2.74 -11.66
CA SER A 212 -6.90 -1.29 -11.76
C SER A 212 -5.77 -0.80 -10.85
N GLU A 213 -5.78 -1.21 -9.60
CA GLU A 213 -4.81 -0.76 -8.61
C GLU A 213 -3.44 -1.42 -8.79
N ASN A 214 -3.40 -2.75 -8.91
CA ASN A 214 -2.15 -3.49 -8.86
C ASN A 214 -1.48 -3.67 -10.23
N VAL A 215 -2.23 -3.66 -11.34
CA VAL A 215 -1.70 -3.86 -12.68
C VAL A 215 -1.60 -2.54 -13.44
N TYR A 216 -2.69 -1.78 -13.58
CA TYR A 216 -2.68 -0.56 -14.41
C TYR A 216 -1.83 0.55 -13.80
N ALA A 217 -2.00 0.87 -12.52
CA ALA A 217 -1.21 1.85 -11.77
C ALA A 217 -0.10 1.22 -10.91
N GLY A 218 0.04 -0.10 -10.94
CA GLY A 218 0.82 -0.89 -9.99
C GLY A 218 2.30 -0.50 -9.90
N ASN A 219 2.93 -0.09 -11.00
CA ASN A 219 4.33 0.35 -10.98
C ASN A 219 4.53 1.60 -10.09
N ALA A 220 3.70 2.62 -10.29
CA ALA A 220 3.78 3.85 -9.51
C ALA A 220 3.33 3.63 -8.06
N MET A 221 2.24 2.88 -7.85
CA MET A 221 1.72 2.59 -6.51
C MET A 221 2.70 1.76 -5.68
N SER A 222 3.31 0.70 -6.25
CA SER A 222 4.32 -0.12 -5.56
C SER A 222 5.55 0.71 -5.14
N ARG A 223 6.03 1.58 -6.02
CA ARG A 223 7.15 2.48 -5.70
C ARG A 223 6.80 3.45 -4.56
N ARG A 224 5.63 4.06 -4.60
CA ARG A 224 5.17 4.98 -3.56
C ARG A 224 4.81 4.27 -2.25
N ALA A 225 4.37 3.00 -2.32
CA ALA A 225 4.14 2.17 -1.14
C ALA A 225 5.42 1.92 -0.33
N GLN A 226 6.59 1.85 -0.96
CA GLN A 226 7.88 1.76 -0.25
C GLN A 226 8.10 2.96 0.69
N PHE A 227 7.69 4.16 0.27
CA PHE A 227 7.70 5.34 1.12
C PHE A 227 6.65 5.26 2.22
N GLN A 228 5.40 4.94 1.87
CA GLN A 228 4.28 4.91 2.82
C GLN A 228 4.52 3.93 3.97
N PHE A 229 4.99 2.73 3.67
CA PHE A 229 5.23 1.69 4.68
C PHE A 229 6.66 1.72 5.25
N GLY A 230 7.57 2.48 4.64
CA GLY A 230 8.97 2.52 5.05
C GLY A 230 9.63 1.14 4.98
N SER A 231 9.25 0.34 3.96
CA SER A 231 9.68 -1.07 3.85
C SER A 231 11.19 -1.22 3.67
N LEU A 232 11.86 -0.19 3.13
CA LEU A 232 13.30 -0.13 2.91
C LEU A 232 14.09 0.47 4.09
N LEU A 233 13.39 1.05 5.08
CA LEU A 233 14.03 1.61 6.25
C LEU A 233 14.52 0.51 7.21
N PRO A 234 15.68 0.70 7.86
CA PRO A 234 16.06 -0.14 8.99
C PRO A 234 14.99 -0.08 10.10
N ARG A 235 14.75 -1.19 10.78
CA ARG A 235 13.89 -1.23 11.97
C ARG A 235 14.61 -0.58 13.13
N GLY A 236 13.97 0.41 13.79
CA GLY A 236 14.60 1.14 14.88
C GLY A 236 13.97 2.52 15.11
N ASP A 237 14.35 3.16 16.18
CA ASP A 237 13.81 4.45 16.61
C ASP A 237 14.11 5.62 15.65
N LYS A 238 15.17 5.53 14.86
CA LYS A 238 15.50 6.47 13.78
C LYS A 238 15.02 5.99 12.39
N GLY A 239 14.35 4.86 12.33
CA GLY A 239 13.85 4.23 11.12
C GLY A 239 12.37 3.90 11.21
N GLN A 240 12.00 2.72 10.69
CA GLN A 240 10.63 2.25 10.67
C GLN A 240 10.26 1.63 12.04
N VAL A 241 9.17 2.09 12.64
CA VAL A 241 8.63 1.61 13.92
C VAL A 241 7.27 0.93 13.78
N ASP A 242 6.44 1.43 12.85
CA ASP A 242 5.07 0.95 12.60
C ASP A 242 4.59 1.45 11.24
N ALA A 243 3.51 0.87 10.73
CA ALA A 243 2.81 1.35 9.54
C ALA A 243 1.48 2.07 9.87
N GLY A 244 1.09 2.10 11.16
CA GLY A 244 -0.14 2.77 11.64
C GLY A 244 -1.35 1.84 11.74
N MET A 245 -1.32 0.70 11.06
CA MET A 245 -2.38 -0.31 11.05
C MET A 245 -1.85 -1.73 11.33
N GLY A 246 -0.56 -1.85 11.44
CA GLY A 246 0.24 -3.06 11.68
C GLY A 246 1.70 -2.71 11.55
N LYS A 247 2.59 -3.69 11.66
CA LYS A 247 4.02 -3.39 11.69
C LYS A 247 4.59 -2.94 10.35
N ASN A 248 4.33 -3.68 9.30
CA ASN A 248 4.78 -3.39 7.93
C ASN A 248 4.16 -4.39 6.95
N THR A 249 4.38 -4.18 5.65
CA THR A 249 4.15 -5.20 4.63
C THR A 249 5.33 -6.18 4.60
N PRO A 250 5.11 -7.50 4.50
CA PRO A 250 6.18 -8.44 4.22
C PRO A 250 6.78 -8.18 2.85
N SER A 251 8.01 -8.60 2.61
CA SER A 251 8.70 -8.33 1.35
C SER A 251 9.50 -9.52 0.83
N GLY A 252 9.33 -9.81 -0.47
CA GLY A 252 10.11 -10.82 -1.16
C GLY A 252 9.59 -12.24 -1.02
N GLY A 253 8.36 -12.42 -0.56
CA GLY A 253 7.59 -13.66 -0.64
C GLY A 253 6.67 -13.68 -1.86
N THR A 254 5.66 -14.55 -1.84
CA THR A 254 4.79 -14.85 -2.98
C THR A 254 3.40 -14.24 -2.79
N ILE A 255 3.08 -13.21 -3.59
CA ILE A 255 1.72 -12.68 -3.71
C ILE A 255 0.93 -13.56 -4.69
N THR A 256 -0.25 -13.99 -4.32
CA THR A 256 -1.10 -14.90 -5.06
C THR A 256 -2.50 -14.31 -5.26
N LEU A 257 -3.29 -14.93 -6.12
CA LEU A 257 -4.70 -14.60 -6.31
C LEU A 257 -5.45 -15.84 -6.82
N ILE A 258 -6.57 -16.15 -6.20
CA ILE A 258 -7.58 -17.05 -6.74
C ILE A 258 -8.83 -16.22 -6.95
N PRO A 259 -9.35 -16.10 -8.19
CA PRO A 259 -10.57 -15.33 -8.45
C PRO A 259 -11.75 -15.83 -7.62
N PRO A 260 -12.63 -14.92 -7.13
CA PRO A 260 -13.80 -15.32 -6.36
C PRO A 260 -14.75 -16.18 -7.20
N THR A 261 -15.34 -17.19 -6.54
CA THR A 261 -16.39 -18.05 -7.12
C THR A 261 -17.78 -17.49 -6.90
N ASP A 262 -17.95 -16.74 -5.82
CA ASP A 262 -19.23 -16.20 -5.37
C ASP A 262 -19.10 -14.68 -5.08
N LEU A 263 -19.87 -13.85 -5.79
CA LEU A 263 -19.86 -12.40 -5.59
C LEU A 263 -21.06 -11.97 -4.75
N ILE A 264 -20.79 -11.11 -3.77
CA ILE A 264 -21.82 -10.40 -3.01
C ILE A 264 -22.14 -9.11 -3.77
N SER A 265 -23.36 -9.02 -4.30
CA SER A 265 -23.78 -7.92 -5.17
C SER A 265 -25.00 -7.14 -4.67
N GLN A 266 -25.64 -7.63 -3.61
CA GLN A 266 -26.73 -6.92 -2.95
C GLN A 266 -26.18 -6.10 -1.79
N GLU A 267 -26.78 -4.93 -1.52
CA GLU A 267 -26.39 -4.07 -0.38
C GLU A 267 -26.34 -4.87 0.92
N LEU A 268 -27.32 -5.75 1.11
CA LEU A 268 -27.38 -6.74 2.20
C LEU A 268 -27.60 -8.12 1.59
N ASP A 269 -26.79 -9.08 1.96
CA ASP A 269 -26.90 -10.47 1.53
C ASP A 269 -26.70 -11.39 2.73
N THR A 270 -27.31 -12.55 2.73
CA THR A 270 -27.15 -13.55 3.78
C THR A 270 -26.82 -14.92 3.15
N ARG A 271 -25.74 -15.54 3.63
CA ARG A 271 -25.32 -16.88 3.19
C ARG A 271 -25.11 -17.77 4.40
N THR A 272 -25.36 -19.05 4.21
CA THR A 272 -24.90 -20.09 5.17
C THR A 272 -23.64 -20.73 4.62
N ILE A 273 -22.53 -20.61 5.34
CA ILE A 273 -21.21 -21.11 4.95
C ILE A 273 -20.73 -22.03 6.07
N ALA A 274 -20.49 -23.32 5.77
CA ALA A 274 -20.07 -24.32 6.76
C ALA A 274 -20.94 -24.32 8.05
N GLY A 275 -22.27 -24.15 7.92
CA GLY A 275 -23.21 -24.08 9.05
C GLY A 275 -23.28 -22.74 9.78
N ILE A 276 -22.43 -21.77 9.41
CA ILE A 276 -22.45 -20.41 9.96
C ILE A 276 -23.26 -19.50 9.05
N GLU A 277 -24.22 -18.78 9.62
CA GLU A 277 -24.90 -17.67 8.94
C GLU A 277 -23.94 -16.46 8.88
N VAL A 278 -23.75 -15.92 7.69
CA VAL A 278 -22.95 -14.72 7.44
C VAL A 278 -23.85 -13.71 6.76
N GLN A 279 -24.06 -12.58 7.41
CA GLN A 279 -24.79 -11.43 6.86
C GLN A 279 -23.77 -10.42 6.35
N PHE A 280 -23.77 -10.20 5.05
CA PHE A 280 -22.89 -9.25 4.36
C PHE A 280 -23.57 -7.89 4.23
N GLN A 281 -22.81 -6.82 4.43
CA GLN A 281 -23.20 -5.44 4.15
C GLN A 281 -22.16 -4.83 3.21
N LEU A 282 -22.54 -4.56 1.96
CA LEU A 282 -21.67 -3.86 1.02
C LEU A 282 -21.43 -2.40 1.45
N THR A 283 -20.20 -1.96 1.35
CA THR A 283 -19.74 -0.62 1.74
C THR A 283 -18.84 0.01 0.66
N PRO A 284 -19.29 0.07 -0.62
CA PRO A 284 -18.43 0.52 -1.71
C PRO A 284 -18.01 1.98 -1.55
N GLY A 285 -16.76 2.27 -1.93
CA GLY A 285 -16.20 3.63 -1.89
C GLY A 285 -15.78 4.10 -0.51
N THR A 286 -15.72 3.18 0.48
CA THR A 286 -15.14 3.42 1.80
C THR A 286 -13.63 3.22 1.76
N GLU A 287 -13.07 2.26 2.51
CA GLU A 287 -11.64 1.97 2.50
C GLU A 287 -11.17 1.51 1.09
N ALA A 288 -11.99 0.72 0.41
CA ALA A 288 -11.79 0.33 -0.97
C ALA A 288 -13.02 0.64 -1.85
N PRO A 289 -12.85 0.73 -3.18
CA PRO A 289 -13.98 0.86 -4.09
C PRO A 289 -14.98 -0.29 -3.98
N SER A 290 -14.50 -1.49 -3.64
CA SER A 290 -15.25 -2.72 -3.46
C SER A 290 -14.90 -3.32 -2.11
N GLU A 291 -15.82 -3.19 -1.13
CA GLU A 291 -15.62 -3.59 0.26
C GLU A 291 -16.94 -4.04 0.89
N MET A 292 -16.88 -4.86 1.95
CA MET A 292 -18.03 -5.33 2.71
C MET A 292 -17.71 -5.60 4.18
N ASN A 293 -18.64 -5.25 5.06
CA ASN A 293 -18.68 -5.69 6.46
C ASN A 293 -19.43 -7.01 6.58
N LEU A 294 -19.21 -7.75 7.68
CA LEU A 294 -19.85 -9.04 7.93
C LEU A 294 -20.38 -9.11 9.36
N TYR A 295 -21.59 -9.62 9.54
CA TYR A 295 -22.14 -9.95 10.84
C TYR A 295 -22.40 -11.46 10.95
N LEU A 296 -22.01 -12.05 12.08
CA LEU A 296 -22.09 -13.48 12.39
C LEU A 296 -23.07 -13.69 13.55
N PRO A 297 -24.37 -13.91 13.29
CA PRO A 297 -25.40 -13.92 14.32
C PRO A 297 -25.17 -14.95 15.42
N GLN A 298 -24.78 -16.21 15.05
CA GLN A 298 -24.54 -17.27 16.03
C GLN A 298 -23.36 -16.96 16.96
N LEU A 299 -22.40 -16.15 16.51
CA LEU A 299 -21.22 -15.74 17.29
C LEU A 299 -21.37 -14.37 17.92
N ARG A 300 -22.48 -13.65 17.63
CA ARG A 300 -22.72 -12.26 18.03
C ARG A 300 -21.49 -11.36 17.73
N ALA A 301 -20.87 -11.59 16.58
CA ALA A 301 -19.61 -10.98 16.19
C ALA A 301 -19.78 -10.13 14.92
N LEU A 302 -19.28 -8.90 14.95
CA LEU A 302 -19.30 -7.95 13.85
C LEU A 302 -17.89 -7.74 13.31
N CYS A 303 -17.65 -8.12 12.07
CA CYS A 303 -16.44 -7.81 11.30
C CYS A 303 -16.64 -6.52 10.52
N MET A 304 -15.81 -5.54 10.80
CA MET A 304 -15.86 -4.24 10.12
C MET A 304 -14.83 -4.13 8.99
N ALA A 305 -14.30 -5.25 8.49
CA ALA A 305 -13.28 -5.27 7.46
C ALA A 305 -12.12 -4.30 7.80
N GLU A 306 -12.01 -3.19 7.10
CA GLU A 306 -11.10 -2.09 7.44
C GLU A 306 -11.84 -0.77 7.74
N ASN A 307 -13.19 -0.78 7.69
CA ASN A 307 -14.04 0.40 7.88
C ASN A 307 -14.03 0.97 9.30
N ALA A 308 -13.74 0.16 10.32
CA ALA A 308 -13.61 0.61 11.71
C ALA A 308 -12.47 -0.13 12.41
N THR A 309 -11.36 0.53 12.55
CA THR A 309 -10.09 0.06 13.13
C THR A 309 -9.68 0.95 14.31
N GLN A 310 -8.64 0.55 15.07
CA GLN A 310 -8.20 1.30 16.26
C GLN A 310 -7.38 2.57 15.89
N MET A 311 -7.81 3.28 14.83
CA MET A 311 -7.15 4.47 14.30
C MET A 311 -8.06 5.27 13.36
N MET A 312 -7.68 6.50 13.03
CA MET A 312 -8.22 7.23 11.88
C MET A 312 -7.60 6.66 10.60
N HIS A 313 -8.44 6.16 9.70
CA HIS A 313 -8.00 5.73 8.38
C HIS A 313 -7.80 6.91 7.42
N ASN A 314 -7.00 6.75 6.37
CA ASN A 314 -6.87 7.78 5.35
C ASN A 314 -8.05 7.76 4.35
N ILE A 315 -8.47 8.96 3.90
CA ILE A 315 -9.48 9.15 2.84
C ILE A 315 -8.81 9.12 1.45
N LEU A 316 -7.53 9.40 1.39
CA LEU A 316 -6.67 9.19 0.23
C LEU A 316 -5.34 8.67 0.70
N THR A 317 -4.99 7.45 0.28
CA THR A 317 -3.72 6.86 0.67
C THR A 317 -2.56 7.51 -0.07
N PRO A 318 -1.44 7.88 0.62
CA PRO A 318 -0.31 8.55 -0.03
C PRO A 318 0.34 7.77 -1.17
N ARG A 319 0.27 6.44 -1.18
CA ARG A 319 0.74 5.61 -2.30
C ARG A 319 -0.04 5.83 -3.59
N GLY A 320 -1.29 6.23 -3.48
CA GLY A 320 -2.23 6.44 -4.56
C GLY A 320 -3.39 5.45 -4.52
N ALA A 321 -4.59 5.96 -4.72
CA ALA A 321 -5.84 5.23 -4.90
C ALA A 321 -6.92 6.21 -5.39
N PRO A 322 -8.10 5.75 -5.83
CA PRO A 322 -9.28 6.62 -5.92
C PRO A 322 -9.58 7.28 -4.58
N VAL A 323 -10.04 8.54 -4.61
CA VAL A 323 -10.40 9.25 -3.38
C VAL A 323 -11.65 8.61 -2.77
N ARG A 324 -11.55 8.22 -1.51
CA ARG A 324 -12.61 7.58 -0.71
C ARG A 324 -13.70 8.56 -0.32
N ASP A 325 -14.88 8.05 -0.02
CA ASP A 325 -16.05 8.85 0.34
C ASP A 325 -16.26 8.90 1.85
N ALA A 326 -15.76 9.94 2.51
CA ALA A 326 -15.92 10.10 3.96
C ALA A 326 -17.40 10.21 4.38
N LYS A 327 -18.27 10.76 3.52
CA LYS A 327 -19.72 10.82 3.78
C LYS A 327 -20.36 9.45 3.74
N ALA A 328 -20.15 8.70 2.67
CA ALA A 328 -20.65 7.34 2.56
C ALA A 328 -20.09 6.46 3.68
N TRP A 329 -18.81 6.60 4.02
CA TRP A 329 -18.16 5.86 5.11
C TRP A 329 -18.89 6.08 6.44
N SER A 330 -19.18 7.35 6.80
CA SER A 330 -19.94 7.65 8.02
C SER A 330 -21.35 7.05 8.00
N GLN A 331 -22.02 7.02 6.84
CA GLN A 331 -23.34 6.43 6.68
C GLN A 331 -23.34 4.90 6.82
N TYR A 332 -22.32 4.21 6.29
CA TYR A 332 -22.19 2.77 6.46
C TYR A 332 -21.86 2.38 7.90
N LEU A 333 -21.07 3.19 8.61
CA LEU A 333 -20.83 3.01 10.05
C LEU A 333 -22.12 3.18 10.85
N ASP A 334 -22.93 4.19 10.54
CA ASP A 334 -24.24 4.40 11.16
C ASP A 334 -25.21 3.25 10.89
N SER A 335 -25.21 2.74 9.65
CA SER A 335 -26.00 1.56 9.27
C SER A 335 -25.55 0.31 10.05
N SER A 336 -24.25 0.08 10.19
CA SER A 336 -23.69 -1.04 10.97
C SER A 336 -24.03 -0.90 12.46
N LEU A 337 -23.91 0.31 13.02
CA LEU A 337 -24.29 0.62 14.40
C LEU A 337 -25.76 0.31 14.66
N THR A 338 -26.64 0.78 13.79
CA THR A 338 -28.10 0.60 13.94
C THR A 338 -28.52 -0.86 13.79
N ARG A 339 -27.93 -1.59 12.84
CA ARG A 339 -28.29 -2.98 12.55
C ARG A 339 -27.75 -3.99 13.55
N TYR A 340 -26.51 -3.78 13.98
CA TYR A 340 -25.70 -4.79 14.66
C TYR A 340 -25.16 -4.37 16.03
N GLY A 341 -25.16 -3.08 16.36
CA GLY A 341 -24.56 -2.54 17.58
C GLY A 341 -25.11 -3.22 18.87
N ASP A 342 -26.42 -3.38 18.99
CA ASP A 342 -27.08 -4.04 20.13
C ASP A 342 -27.01 -5.57 20.07
N LYS A 343 -26.64 -6.14 18.94
CA LYS A 343 -26.62 -7.60 18.72
C LYS A 343 -25.20 -8.18 18.86
N SER A 344 -24.17 -7.32 18.97
CA SER A 344 -22.76 -7.74 18.94
C SER A 344 -22.17 -7.75 20.36
N ASP A 345 -21.48 -8.83 20.70
CA ASP A 345 -20.68 -8.96 21.92
C ASP A 345 -19.20 -8.63 21.64
N VAL A 346 -18.78 -8.79 20.38
CA VAL A 346 -17.45 -8.42 19.90
C VAL A 346 -17.51 -7.79 18.51
N LEU A 347 -16.72 -6.74 18.32
CA LEU A 347 -16.39 -6.14 17.03
C LEU A 347 -14.91 -6.38 16.74
N PHE A 348 -14.60 -6.83 15.54
CA PHE A 348 -13.23 -7.03 15.09
C PHE A 348 -13.04 -6.48 13.67
N ALA A 349 -11.80 -6.24 13.31
CA ALA A 349 -11.38 -5.78 12.00
C ALA A 349 -10.15 -6.57 11.53
N GLN A 350 -9.76 -6.37 10.30
CA GLN A 350 -8.61 -7.07 9.73
C GLN A 350 -7.27 -6.38 10.02
N HIS A 351 -7.32 -5.30 10.82
CA HIS A 351 -6.16 -4.65 11.44
C HIS A 351 -6.41 -4.41 12.93
N ASN A 352 -5.31 -4.21 13.67
CA ASN A 352 -5.32 -3.94 15.11
C ASN A 352 -5.97 -5.08 15.95
N TRP A 353 -6.67 -4.76 17.03
CA TRP A 353 -7.28 -5.67 17.98
C TRP A 353 -8.78 -5.43 18.12
N PRO A 354 -9.54 -6.45 18.54
CA PRO A 354 -10.99 -6.34 18.67
C PRO A 354 -11.45 -5.43 19.83
N THR A 355 -12.71 -5.03 19.76
CA THR A 355 -13.45 -4.34 20.83
C THR A 355 -14.54 -5.27 21.37
N TRP A 356 -14.57 -5.51 22.69
CA TRP A 356 -15.53 -6.38 23.35
C TRP A 356 -16.49 -5.57 24.22
N GLY A 357 -17.76 -6.03 24.29
CA GLY A 357 -18.83 -5.46 25.10
C GLY A 357 -19.71 -4.48 24.31
N GLY A 358 -21.04 -4.74 24.35
CA GLY A 358 -21.99 -4.02 23.51
C GLY A 358 -21.96 -2.48 23.65
N GLU A 359 -21.83 -1.96 24.87
CA GLU A 359 -21.73 -0.50 25.09
C GLU A 359 -20.46 0.08 24.45
N ARG A 360 -19.31 -0.58 24.63
CA ARG A 360 -18.04 -0.14 24.00
C ARG A 360 -18.08 -0.21 22.49
N ILE A 361 -18.74 -1.24 21.93
CA ILE A 361 -18.91 -1.41 20.49
C ILE A 361 -19.75 -0.27 19.93
N ARG A 362 -20.88 0.05 20.58
CA ARG A 362 -21.76 1.17 20.15
C ARG A 362 -21.01 2.51 20.21
N THR A 363 -20.29 2.77 21.30
CA THR A 363 -19.49 4.00 21.46
C THR A 363 -18.40 4.08 20.39
N PHE A 364 -17.67 2.99 20.17
CA PHE A 364 -16.63 2.93 19.16
C PHE A 364 -17.16 3.20 17.75
N LEU A 365 -18.28 2.54 17.35
CA LEU A 365 -18.89 2.77 16.04
C LEU A 365 -19.45 4.19 15.89
N ALA A 366 -20.06 4.74 16.93
CA ALA A 366 -20.57 6.11 16.93
C ALA A 366 -19.42 7.13 16.79
N ASP A 367 -18.33 6.96 17.54
CA ASP A 367 -17.17 7.84 17.47
C ASP A 367 -16.47 7.78 16.09
N GLN A 368 -16.33 6.57 15.51
CA GLN A 368 -15.79 6.40 14.16
C GLN A 368 -16.69 7.06 13.11
N ARG A 369 -18.03 6.87 13.20
CA ARG A 369 -19.02 7.55 12.35
C ARG A 369 -18.87 9.06 12.42
N ASP A 370 -18.84 9.60 13.64
CA ASP A 370 -18.79 11.05 13.89
C ASP A 370 -17.46 11.64 13.40
N MET A 371 -16.36 10.92 13.52
CA MET A 371 -15.06 11.33 12.97
C MET A 371 -15.10 11.51 11.45
N TYR A 372 -15.64 10.54 10.69
CA TYR A 372 -15.72 10.66 9.23
C TYR A 372 -16.79 11.67 8.79
N ALA A 373 -17.90 11.78 9.52
CA ALA A 373 -18.90 12.84 9.30
C ALA A 373 -18.26 14.23 9.49
N PHE A 374 -17.53 14.44 10.59
CA PHE A 374 -16.81 15.68 10.84
C PHE A 374 -15.79 16.00 9.74
N LEU A 375 -15.00 15.02 9.31
CA LEU A 375 -14.04 15.20 8.21
C LEU A 375 -14.73 15.72 6.95
N ASN A 376 -15.82 15.09 6.54
CA ASN A 376 -16.58 15.53 5.37
C ASN A 376 -17.20 16.91 5.59
N ASP A 377 -18.03 17.05 6.59
CA ASP A 377 -18.92 18.20 6.77
C ASP A 377 -18.11 19.47 7.13
N ARG A 378 -17.08 19.35 7.98
CA ARG A 378 -16.21 20.47 8.32
C ARG A 378 -15.35 20.93 7.15
N THR A 379 -14.86 20.00 6.34
CA THR A 379 -14.13 20.35 5.12
C THR A 379 -15.03 21.14 4.16
N LEU A 380 -16.24 20.66 3.91
CA LEU A 380 -17.20 21.35 3.04
C LEU A 380 -17.62 22.71 3.62
N HIS A 381 -17.77 22.82 4.93
CA HIS A 381 -18.07 24.10 5.57
C HIS A 381 -16.96 25.14 5.29
N LEU A 382 -15.71 24.77 5.49
CA LEU A 382 -14.55 25.65 5.24
C LEU A 382 -14.36 25.95 3.76
N LEU A 383 -14.56 24.96 2.88
CA LEU A 383 -14.53 25.12 1.44
C LEU A 383 -15.56 26.15 0.96
N ASN A 384 -16.80 26.10 1.48
CA ASN A 384 -17.85 27.06 1.18
C ASN A 384 -17.59 28.47 1.74
N GLN A 385 -16.64 28.62 2.67
CA GLN A 385 -16.11 29.91 3.11
C GLN A 385 -15.00 30.43 2.21
N GLY A 386 -14.62 29.70 1.14
CA GLY A 386 -13.62 30.09 0.17
C GLY A 386 -12.18 29.68 0.53
N LEU A 387 -11.98 28.82 1.54
CA LEU A 387 -10.64 28.37 1.92
C LEU A 387 -10.08 27.36 0.90
N THR A 388 -8.81 27.50 0.62
CA THR A 388 -8.03 26.54 -0.19
C THR A 388 -7.78 25.23 0.57
N PRO A 389 -7.44 24.13 -0.11
CA PRO A 389 -7.17 22.87 0.56
C PRO A 389 -6.05 22.95 1.61
N MET A 390 -5.04 23.82 1.41
CA MET A 390 -3.96 23.99 2.37
C MET A 390 -4.41 24.79 3.62
N GLU A 391 -5.25 25.80 3.44
CA GLU A 391 -5.84 26.56 4.55
C GLU A 391 -6.80 25.71 5.35
N ILE A 392 -7.63 24.88 4.70
CA ILE A 392 -8.51 23.91 5.37
C ILE A 392 -7.68 22.93 6.21
N ALA A 393 -6.63 22.36 5.63
CA ALA A 393 -5.73 21.44 6.34
C ALA A 393 -5.06 22.10 7.57
N GLN A 394 -4.75 23.40 7.49
CA GLN A 394 -4.19 24.15 8.61
C GLN A 394 -5.24 24.50 9.68
N ASN A 395 -6.51 24.65 9.28
CA ASN A 395 -7.61 24.89 10.22
C ASN A 395 -8.06 23.60 10.94
N MET A 396 -7.93 22.45 10.29
CA MET A 396 -8.37 21.15 10.83
C MET A 396 -7.23 20.44 11.58
N GLN A 397 -6.84 20.94 12.75
CA GLN A 397 -5.75 20.39 13.54
C GLN A 397 -6.19 19.41 14.64
N LYS A 398 -7.47 19.47 15.04
CA LYS A 398 -8.04 18.65 16.11
C LYS A 398 -9.42 18.18 15.77
N LEU A 399 -9.78 17.01 16.29
CA LEU A 399 -11.16 16.53 16.31
C LEU A 399 -11.99 17.28 17.37
N PRO A 400 -13.30 17.39 17.20
CA PRO A 400 -14.16 18.08 18.16
C PRO A 400 -14.39 17.24 19.42
N GLY A 401 -14.51 17.93 20.56
CA GLY A 401 -14.93 17.33 21.82
C GLY A 401 -14.06 16.17 22.28
N GLU A 402 -14.71 15.12 22.76
CA GLU A 402 -14.03 13.93 23.31
C GLU A 402 -13.37 13.04 22.23
N LEU A 403 -13.71 13.22 20.95
CA LEU A 403 -13.06 12.47 19.87
C LEU A 403 -11.54 12.70 19.83
N GLU A 404 -11.08 13.91 20.21
CA GLU A 404 -9.64 14.23 20.24
C GLU A 404 -8.85 13.35 21.22
N ASN A 405 -9.51 12.88 22.28
CA ASN A 405 -8.86 12.13 23.38
C ASN A 405 -8.99 10.59 23.23
N LYS A 406 -9.64 10.09 22.17
CA LYS A 406 -9.77 8.64 21.95
C LYS A 406 -8.59 8.10 21.18
N TRP A 407 -8.03 6.97 21.63
CA TRP A 407 -6.91 6.35 20.92
C TRP A 407 -7.28 5.84 19.52
N TYR A 408 -8.49 5.32 19.35
CA TYR A 408 -8.98 4.80 18.06
C TYR A 408 -9.43 5.88 17.06
N THR A 409 -9.27 7.16 17.37
CA THR A 409 -9.48 8.27 16.44
C THR A 409 -8.18 9.02 16.12
N ARG A 410 -7.03 8.54 16.65
CA ARG A 410 -5.73 9.16 16.43
C ARG A 410 -5.26 9.02 14.99
N SER A 411 -4.46 9.98 14.59
CA SER A 411 -3.96 10.14 13.21
C SER A 411 -2.85 9.15 12.84
N TYR A 412 -2.95 7.88 13.20
CA TYR A 412 -1.86 6.91 13.01
C TYR A 412 -1.63 6.51 11.54
N TYR A 413 -2.69 6.40 10.74
CA TYR A 413 -2.63 6.02 9.33
C TYR A 413 -3.19 7.09 8.40
N GLY A 414 -4.39 7.62 8.67
CA GLY A 414 -4.88 8.90 8.14
C GLY A 414 -4.43 10.06 9.01
N SER A 415 -4.68 11.30 8.56
CA SER A 415 -4.53 12.50 9.36
C SER A 415 -5.56 13.54 8.98
N LEU A 416 -5.97 14.38 9.92
CA LEU A 416 -6.93 15.46 9.63
C LEU A 416 -6.47 16.33 8.47
N SER A 417 -5.19 16.72 8.47
CA SER A 417 -4.58 17.54 7.41
C SER A 417 -4.62 16.87 6.03
N HIS A 418 -4.29 15.58 5.94
CA HIS A 418 -4.28 14.88 4.66
C HIS A 418 -5.70 14.53 4.21
N ASN A 419 -6.54 14.06 5.14
CA ASN A 419 -7.90 13.65 4.88
C ASN A 419 -8.80 14.82 4.45
N SER A 420 -8.64 16.01 5.05
CA SER A 420 -9.40 17.19 4.62
C SER A 420 -9.06 17.62 3.19
N ARG A 421 -7.78 17.53 2.79
CA ARG A 421 -7.38 17.76 1.39
C ARG A 421 -7.96 16.70 0.45
N ALA A 422 -8.06 15.46 0.91
CA ALA A 422 -8.68 14.38 0.15
C ALA A 422 -10.19 14.61 -0.06
N VAL A 423 -10.91 15.01 0.98
CA VAL A 423 -12.33 15.42 0.86
C VAL A 423 -12.47 16.59 -0.09
N TYR A 424 -11.63 17.63 0.02
CA TYR A 424 -11.62 18.73 -0.94
C TYR A 424 -11.45 18.22 -2.38
N GLN A 425 -10.44 17.37 -2.62
CA GLN A 425 -10.18 16.81 -3.95
C GLN A 425 -11.36 16.02 -4.51
N ARG A 426 -12.10 15.30 -3.66
CA ARG A 426 -13.27 14.54 -4.07
C ARG A 426 -14.37 15.44 -4.65
N TYR A 427 -14.59 16.62 -4.08
CA TYR A 427 -15.64 17.54 -4.52
C TYR A 427 -15.17 18.53 -5.57
N MET A 428 -13.94 19.03 -5.47
CA MET A 428 -13.41 20.15 -6.28
C MET A 428 -12.30 19.75 -7.26
N GLY A 429 -11.77 18.51 -7.16
CA GLY A 429 -10.59 18.09 -7.92
C GLY A 429 -9.28 18.65 -7.34
N PHE A 430 -8.21 18.61 -8.13
CA PHE A 430 -6.85 18.98 -7.69
C PHE A 430 -6.61 20.51 -7.70
N TYR A 431 -7.41 21.28 -8.42
CA TYR A 431 -7.23 22.73 -8.61
C TYR A 431 -7.78 23.52 -7.41
N ASP A 432 -6.97 24.44 -6.89
CA ASP A 432 -7.28 25.22 -5.69
C ASP A 432 -8.12 26.47 -5.94
N GLY A 433 -8.49 26.76 -7.22
CA GLY A 433 -9.28 27.93 -7.62
C GLY A 433 -8.45 29.19 -7.89
N ASN A 434 -7.16 29.25 -7.55
CA ASN A 434 -6.32 30.39 -7.83
C ASN A 434 -5.81 30.35 -9.29
N PRO A 435 -6.16 31.34 -10.15
CA PRO A 435 -5.74 31.34 -11.55
C PRO A 435 -4.21 31.25 -11.78
N SER A 436 -3.41 31.71 -10.82
CA SER A 436 -1.94 31.59 -10.90
C SER A 436 -1.45 30.13 -10.86
N ASN A 437 -2.26 29.22 -10.29
CA ASN A 437 -1.97 27.79 -10.18
C ASN A 437 -2.67 26.96 -11.27
N LEU A 438 -3.34 27.62 -12.26
CA LEU A 438 -4.06 26.90 -13.32
C LEU A 438 -3.11 26.18 -14.28
N ASN A 439 -1.99 26.83 -14.64
CA ASN A 439 -0.98 26.26 -15.52
C ASN A 439 0.44 26.64 -15.01
N PRO A 440 0.88 26.05 -13.90
CA PRO A 440 2.18 26.33 -13.31
C PRO A 440 3.31 25.77 -14.18
N LEU A 441 4.51 26.33 -14.03
CA LEU A 441 5.72 25.77 -14.63
C LEU A 441 6.01 24.36 -14.09
N PRO A 442 6.67 23.49 -14.86
CA PRO A 442 7.12 22.18 -14.38
C PRO A 442 8.03 22.29 -13.15
N PRO A 443 8.12 21.25 -12.30
CA PRO A 443 8.83 21.32 -11.03
C PRO A 443 10.30 21.77 -11.14
N VAL A 444 11.05 21.27 -12.12
CA VAL A 444 12.47 21.60 -12.30
C VAL A 444 12.66 23.08 -12.69
N GLU A 445 11.85 23.56 -13.62
CA GLU A 445 11.88 24.95 -14.07
C GLU A 445 11.48 25.91 -12.96
N THR A 446 10.38 25.61 -12.28
CA THR A 446 9.93 26.33 -11.08
C THR A 446 11.04 26.43 -10.04
N ALA A 447 11.70 25.33 -9.74
CA ALA A 447 12.74 25.23 -8.73
C ALA A 447 13.96 26.11 -9.09
N LYS A 448 14.39 26.09 -10.35
CA LYS A 448 15.50 26.94 -10.83
C LYS A 448 15.21 28.43 -10.62
N HIS A 449 14.01 28.87 -10.96
CA HIS A 449 13.61 30.27 -10.76
C HIS A 449 13.57 30.65 -9.27
N TYR A 450 13.04 29.78 -8.40
CA TYR A 450 13.03 30.05 -6.96
C TYR A 450 14.44 30.11 -6.37
N VAL A 451 15.32 29.18 -6.74
CA VAL A 451 16.72 29.16 -6.25
C VAL A 451 17.46 30.40 -6.70
N GLU A 452 17.32 30.81 -7.98
CA GLU A 452 17.89 32.03 -8.49
C GLU A 452 17.35 33.29 -7.75
N ALA A 453 16.04 33.41 -7.58
CA ALA A 453 15.40 34.53 -6.89
C ALA A 453 15.81 34.66 -5.40
N ILE A 454 16.15 33.54 -4.77
CA ILE A 454 16.63 33.51 -3.37
C ILE A 454 18.10 33.92 -3.27
N GLY A 455 18.87 33.82 -4.36
CA GLY A 455 20.30 34.17 -4.40
C GLY A 455 21.24 32.94 -4.54
N GLY A 456 20.72 31.84 -5.09
CA GLY A 456 21.46 30.62 -5.40
C GLY A 456 21.42 29.57 -4.28
N GLY A 457 21.95 28.38 -4.58
CA GLY A 457 21.87 27.21 -3.68
C GLY A 457 22.43 27.44 -2.29
N ALA A 458 23.57 28.14 -2.17
CA ALA A 458 24.16 28.46 -0.85
C ALA A 458 23.23 29.34 0.01
N ALA A 459 22.54 30.31 -0.60
CA ALA A 459 21.56 31.15 0.09
C ALA A 459 20.34 30.33 0.57
N VAL A 460 19.87 29.40 -0.26
CA VAL A 460 18.78 28.47 0.11
C VAL A 460 19.21 27.64 1.32
N ILE A 461 20.38 27.01 1.31
CA ILE A 461 20.91 26.22 2.43
C ILE A 461 21.01 27.08 3.72
N GLY A 462 21.48 28.31 3.60
CA GLY A 462 21.50 29.26 4.73
C GLY A 462 20.11 29.45 5.36
N LYS A 463 19.09 29.70 4.52
CA LYS A 463 17.69 29.88 4.96
C LYS A 463 17.09 28.59 5.53
N MET A 464 17.42 27.42 4.98
CA MET A 464 17.01 26.13 5.53
C MET A 464 17.54 25.95 6.97
N ARG A 465 18.82 26.24 7.21
CA ARG A 465 19.46 26.16 8.53
C ARG A 465 18.85 27.13 9.53
N GLU A 466 18.54 28.36 9.10
CA GLU A 466 17.82 29.32 9.94
C GLU A 466 16.44 28.79 10.35
N ALA A 467 15.68 28.23 9.42
CA ALA A 467 14.39 27.63 9.69
C ALA A 467 14.51 26.41 10.65
N MET A 468 15.48 25.55 10.41
CA MET A 468 15.74 24.37 11.28
C MET A 468 16.11 24.78 12.70
N THR A 469 16.90 25.85 12.88
CA THR A 469 17.25 26.39 14.21
C THR A 469 16.01 26.85 14.99
N LYS A 470 15.00 27.33 14.28
CA LYS A 470 13.70 27.76 14.85
C LYS A 470 12.72 26.59 15.02
N GLY A 471 13.06 25.38 14.57
CA GLY A 471 12.16 24.23 14.54
C GLY A 471 11.13 24.25 13.40
N ASP A 472 11.24 25.19 12.47
CA ASP A 472 10.34 25.27 11.29
C ASP A 472 10.81 24.34 10.16
N TYR A 473 10.73 23.03 10.44
CA TYR A 473 11.16 22.00 9.50
C TYR A 473 10.26 21.92 8.26
N ARG A 474 8.98 22.30 8.37
CA ARG A 474 8.07 22.35 7.22
C ARG A 474 8.59 23.35 6.19
N TRP A 475 8.95 24.55 6.63
CA TRP A 475 9.52 25.57 5.74
C TRP A 475 10.90 25.16 5.22
N ALA A 476 11.75 24.61 6.09
CA ALA A 476 13.06 24.10 5.67
C ALA A 476 12.95 23.09 4.53
N THR A 477 12.02 22.11 4.64
CA THR A 477 11.82 21.09 3.60
C THR A 477 11.21 21.66 2.32
N GLN A 478 10.39 22.69 2.38
CA GLN A 478 9.87 23.37 1.19
C GLN A 478 10.98 24.08 0.42
N LEU A 479 11.87 24.78 1.11
CA LEU A 479 13.07 25.40 0.51
C LEU A 479 13.99 24.35 -0.09
N GLY A 480 14.27 23.29 0.68
CA GLY A 480 15.12 22.19 0.24
C GLY A 480 14.58 21.44 -0.96
N ASN A 481 13.25 21.31 -1.09
CA ASN A 481 12.63 20.73 -2.29
C ASN A 481 12.96 21.54 -3.54
N GLN A 482 12.91 22.89 -3.47
CA GLN A 482 13.33 23.73 -4.58
C GLN A 482 14.80 23.51 -4.93
N LEU A 483 15.67 23.43 -3.92
CA LEU A 483 17.09 23.18 -4.16
C LEU A 483 17.34 21.80 -4.79
N MET A 484 16.69 20.75 -4.31
CA MET A 484 16.87 19.38 -4.84
C MET A 484 16.42 19.26 -6.30
N PHE A 485 15.38 19.99 -6.71
CA PHE A 485 14.92 19.99 -8.11
C PHE A 485 15.72 20.94 -9.01
N ALA A 486 16.34 21.98 -8.46
CA ALA A 486 17.22 22.88 -9.22
C ALA A 486 18.65 22.35 -9.36
N GLU A 487 19.18 21.80 -8.27
CA GLU A 487 20.58 21.35 -8.11
C GLU A 487 20.63 19.95 -7.50
N PRO A 488 20.21 18.89 -8.21
CA PRO A 488 20.06 17.55 -7.65
C PRO A 488 21.36 16.93 -7.13
N ASP A 489 22.52 17.39 -7.61
CA ASP A 489 23.86 16.91 -7.23
C ASP A 489 24.50 17.71 -6.08
N ASN A 490 23.79 18.71 -5.53
CA ASN A 490 24.25 19.51 -4.41
C ASN A 490 24.28 18.68 -3.13
N SER A 491 25.46 18.15 -2.77
CA SER A 491 25.64 17.23 -1.63
C SER A 491 25.29 17.85 -0.27
N GLU A 492 25.63 19.14 -0.07
CA GLU A 492 25.29 19.87 1.16
C GLU A 492 23.78 20.11 1.25
N GLY A 493 23.13 20.42 0.14
CA GLY A 493 21.68 20.55 0.02
C GLY A 493 20.97 19.22 0.33
N ARG A 494 21.44 18.10 -0.23
CA ARG A 494 20.91 16.75 0.04
C ARG A 494 20.95 16.42 1.53
N GLU A 495 22.09 16.65 2.19
CA GLU A 495 22.23 16.35 3.60
C GLU A 495 21.37 17.27 4.47
N THR A 496 21.34 18.58 4.17
CA THR A 496 20.50 19.53 4.92
C THR A 496 19.01 19.19 4.78
N GLN A 497 18.57 18.81 3.58
CA GLN A 497 17.19 18.35 3.32
C GLN A 497 16.87 17.05 4.05
N ALA A 498 17.80 16.08 4.03
CA ALA A 498 17.64 14.82 4.75
C ALA A 498 17.46 15.04 6.24
N GLN A 499 18.29 15.91 6.87
CA GLN A 499 18.18 16.25 8.28
C GLN A 499 16.85 16.92 8.62
N ALA A 500 16.35 17.83 7.80
CA ALA A 500 15.06 18.48 8.03
C ALA A 500 13.88 17.47 7.91
N LEU A 501 13.93 16.57 6.94
CA LEU A 501 12.95 15.49 6.78
C LEU A 501 12.95 14.52 7.97
N GLU A 502 14.13 14.18 8.50
CA GLU A 502 14.23 13.34 9.69
C GLU A 502 13.53 13.97 10.90
N GLN A 503 13.69 15.27 11.12
CA GLN A 503 13.01 15.96 12.24
C GLN A 503 11.48 15.92 12.05
N LEU A 504 10.96 16.11 10.84
CA LEU A 504 9.53 15.93 10.55
C LEU A 504 9.07 14.50 10.80
N GLY A 505 9.87 13.52 10.38
CA GLY A 505 9.58 12.10 10.62
C GLY A 505 9.53 11.78 12.12
N TYR A 506 10.46 12.30 12.90
CA TYR A 506 10.51 12.05 14.35
C TYR A 506 9.35 12.67 15.12
N GLN A 507 8.81 13.81 14.66
CA GLN A 507 7.64 14.46 15.26
C GLN A 507 6.31 13.81 14.83
N SER A 508 6.28 13.05 13.74
CA SER A 508 5.04 12.54 13.16
C SER A 508 4.38 11.49 14.04
N GLU A 509 3.13 11.75 14.48
CA GLU A 509 2.23 10.76 15.05
C GLU A 509 1.76 9.78 13.94
N ASN A 510 1.58 10.31 12.73
CA ASN A 510 1.18 9.54 11.57
C ASN A 510 2.34 8.66 11.07
N ALA A 511 2.17 7.34 11.13
CA ALA A 511 3.20 6.39 10.74
C ALA A 511 3.56 6.50 9.26
N THR A 512 2.56 6.73 8.38
CA THR A 512 2.83 6.85 6.93
C THR A 512 3.64 8.11 6.63
N TRP A 513 3.37 9.23 7.29
CA TRP A 513 4.15 10.45 7.13
C TRP A 513 5.57 10.27 7.65
N ARG A 514 5.75 9.68 8.85
CA ARG A 514 7.06 9.33 9.36
C ARG A 514 7.85 8.51 8.35
N ASN A 515 7.27 7.43 7.86
CA ASN A 515 7.90 6.52 6.91
C ASN A 515 8.27 7.23 5.60
N MET A 516 7.40 8.10 5.08
CA MET A 516 7.67 8.88 3.88
C MET A 516 8.82 9.86 4.06
N TYR A 517 8.84 10.61 5.17
CA TYR A 517 9.93 11.55 5.45
C TYR A 517 11.28 10.84 5.62
N LEU A 518 11.31 9.74 6.38
CA LEU A 518 12.55 9.01 6.63
C LEU A 518 13.05 8.27 5.38
N THR A 519 12.15 7.72 4.56
CA THR A 519 12.53 7.10 3.27
C THR A 519 13.09 8.15 2.31
N ALA A 520 12.48 9.35 2.27
CA ALA A 520 12.99 10.47 1.49
C ALA A 520 14.39 10.88 1.94
N ALA A 521 14.64 11.00 3.24
CA ALA A 521 15.97 11.29 3.79
C ALA A 521 17.01 10.21 3.43
N MET A 522 16.61 8.94 3.52
CA MET A 522 17.47 7.82 3.14
C MET A 522 17.84 7.88 1.64
N GLU A 523 16.88 8.15 0.77
CA GLU A 523 17.15 8.20 -0.69
C GLU A 523 17.95 9.44 -1.10
N LEU A 524 17.79 10.55 -0.43
CA LEU A 524 18.65 11.73 -0.66
C LEU A 524 20.14 11.40 -0.39
N ARG A 525 20.43 10.58 0.61
CA ARG A 525 21.81 10.17 0.96
C ARG A 525 22.34 9.05 0.09
N ASN A 526 21.52 8.04 -0.18
CA ASN A 526 21.97 6.75 -0.73
C ASN A 526 21.50 6.48 -2.18
N GLY A 527 20.65 7.38 -2.73
CA GLY A 527 19.97 7.12 -4.00
C GLY A 527 18.84 6.10 -3.88
N VAL A 528 18.19 5.81 -4.99
CA VAL A 528 17.10 4.81 -5.06
C VAL A 528 17.69 3.39 -4.96
N PRO A 529 17.23 2.58 -3.99
CA PRO A 529 17.71 1.21 -3.84
C PRO A 529 17.39 0.34 -5.07
N PRO A 530 18.24 -0.63 -5.43
CA PRO A 530 18.03 -1.48 -6.59
C PRO A 530 16.85 -2.47 -6.44
N THR A 531 16.35 -2.66 -5.23
CA THR A 531 15.26 -3.59 -4.95
C THR A 531 13.92 -2.86 -4.96
N ALA A 532 13.14 -3.07 -5.99
CA ALA A 532 11.75 -2.63 -6.02
C ALA A 532 10.83 -3.84 -5.82
N GLY A 533 10.01 -3.81 -4.77
CA GLY A 533 8.88 -4.71 -4.64
C GLY A 533 7.81 -4.34 -5.69
N SER A 534 7.06 -5.32 -6.16
CA SER A 534 5.87 -5.12 -7.00
C SER A 534 4.70 -5.86 -6.38
N SER A 535 3.53 -5.23 -6.36
CA SER A 535 2.28 -5.90 -6.00
C SER A 535 1.73 -6.78 -7.13
N VAL A 536 2.21 -6.60 -8.36
CA VAL A 536 1.80 -7.42 -9.50
C VAL A 536 2.34 -8.83 -9.34
N SER A 537 1.44 -9.80 -9.30
CA SER A 537 1.78 -11.23 -9.24
C SER A 537 1.49 -11.95 -10.55
N ALA A 538 2.09 -13.13 -10.72
CA ALA A 538 1.80 -14.00 -11.85
C ALA A 538 0.32 -14.40 -11.91
N ASP A 539 -0.32 -14.59 -10.75
CA ASP A 539 -1.74 -14.92 -10.68
C ASP A 539 -2.64 -13.76 -11.13
N MET A 540 -2.30 -12.51 -10.78
CA MET A 540 -3.01 -11.34 -11.30
C MET A 540 -2.91 -11.26 -12.82
N VAL A 541 -1.71 -11.48 -13.38
CA VAL A 541 -1.54 -11.50 -14.84
C VAL A 541 -2.37 -12.60 -15.50
N ARG A 542 -2.43 -13.80 -14.91
CA ARG A 542 -3.27 -14.91 -15.40
C ARG A 542 -4.77 -14.62 -15.29
N ALA A 543 -5.16 -13.86 -14.28
CA ALA A 543 -6.56 -13.53 -14.04
C ALA A 543 -7.07 -12.36 -14.92
N LEU A 544 -6.20 -11.67 -15.67
CA LEU A 544 -6.63 -10.68 -16.65
C LEU A 544 -7.59 -11.31 -17.68
N THR A 545 -8.71 -10.66 -17.88
CA THR A 545 -9.54 -10.96 -19.06
C THR A 545 -8.84 -10.42 -20.31
N PRO A 546 -9.21 -10.87 -21.54
CA PRO A 546 -8.66 -10.27 -22.75
C PRO A 546 -8.87 -8.75 -22.82
N ASP A 547 -10.03 -8.23 -22.41
CA ASP A 547 -10.30 -6.79 -22.35
C ASP A 547 -9.30 -6.08 -21.45
N MET A 548 -9.13 -6.56 -20.21
CA MET A 548 -8.17 -6.00 -19.24
C MET A 548 -6.72 -6.08 -19.77
N PHE A 549 -6.39 -7.15 -20.49
CA PHE A 549 -5.07 -7.28 -21.11
C PHE A 549 -4.85 -6.20 -22.19
N PHE A 550 -5.84 -5.95 -23.04
CA PHE A 550 -5.74 -4.91 -24.07
C PHE A 550 -5.73 -3.50 -23.48
N ASP A 551 -6.46 -3.25 -22.40
CA ASP A 551 -6.35 -2.01 -21.62
C ASP A 551 -4.92 -1.83 -21.10
N PHE A 552 -4.32 -2.88 -20.57
CA PHE A 552 -2.94 -2.84 -20.08
C PHE A 552 -1.92 -2.61 -21.21
N LEU A 553 -2.16 -3.18 -22.41
CA LEU A 553 -1.34 -2.87 -23.59
C LEU A 553 -1.47 -1.39 -23.99
N ALA A 554 -2.69 -0.83 -23.95
CA ALA A 554 -2.93 0.57 -24.28
C ALA A 554 -2.22 1.51 -23.29
N ILE A 555 -2.19 1.17 -21.99
CA ILE A 555 -1.43 1.92 -20.96
C ILE A 555 0.08 1.88 -21.24
N ARG A 556 0.60 0.78 -21.78
CA ARG A 556 2.02 0.63 -22.11
C ARG A 556 2.41 1.24 -23.45
N LEU A 557 1.45 1.63 -24.28
CA LEU A 557 1.74 2.23 -25.58
C LEU A 557 2.47 3.56 -25.38
N ASN A 558 3.62 3.69 -26.03
CA ASN A 558 4.32 4.95 -26.19
C ASN A 558 3.75 5.66 -27.43
N SER A 559 2.93 6.68 -27.20
CA SER A 559 2.25 7.41 -28.29
C SER A 559 3.22 8.05 -29.28
N GLU A 560 4.38 8.53 -28.81
CA GLU A 560 5.40 9.15 -29.68
C GLU A 560 6.02 8.14 -30.65
N LYS A 561 6.30 6.90 -30.16
CA LYS A 561 6.78 5.80 -31.00
C LYS A 561 5.70 5.28 -31.96
N ALA A 562 4.44 5.41 -31.56
CA ALA A 562 3.30 4.86 -32.28
C ALA A 562 2.74 5.82 -33.35
N VAL A 563 3.09 7.11 -33.30
CA VAL A 563 2.67 8.09 -34.33
C VAL A 563 3.16 7.65 -35.72
N GLY A 564 2.26 7.64 -36.70
CA GLY A 564 2.54 7.17 -38.07
C GLY A 564 2.34 5.66 -38.28
N HIS A 565 2.01 4.91 -37.22
CA HIS A 565 1.60 3.51 -37.33
C HIS A 565 0.07 3.42 -37.27
N ASP A 566 -0.56 3.30 -38.44
CA ASP A 566 -1.99 2.97 -38.54
C ASP A 566 -2.12 1.48 -38.79
N LEU A 567 -2.81 0.76 -37.92
CA LEU A 567 -3.02 -0.69 -38.03
C LEU A 567 -4.32 -1.15 -37.35
N THR A 568 -4.84 -2.25 -37.86
CA THR A 568 -5.99 -2.94 -37.32
C THR A 568 -5.67 -4.43 -37.20
N LEU A 569 -5.78 -5.00 -35.99
CA LEU A 569 -5.47 -6.40 -35.72
C LEU A 569 -6.70 -7.11 -35.14
N ASN A 570 -7.04 -8.24 -35.70
CA ASN A 570 -7.97 -9.16 -35.05
C ASN A 570 -7.24 -10.08 -34.09
N TRP A 571 -7.81 -10.31 -32.94
CA TRP A 571 -7.36 -11.29 -31.96
C TRP A 571 -8.48 -12.26 -31.67
N THR A 572 -8.20 -13.54 -31.77
CA THR A 572 -9.17 -14.62 -31.53
C THR A 572 -8.60 -15.56 -30.48
N PHE A 573 -9.39 -15.84 -29.46
CA PHE A 573 -9.07 -16.80 -28.42
C PHE A 573 -9.98 -18.01 -28.57
N ASP A 574 -9.39 -19.19 -28.70
CA ASP A 574 -10.13 -20.43 -28.87
C ASP A 574 -10.81 -20.91 -27.58
N ASP A 575 -10.22 -20.50 -26.41
CA ASP A 575 -10.71 -20.79 -25.06
C ASP A 575 -10.43 -19.61 -24.13
N PRO A 576 -11.43 -18.84 -23.70
CA PRO A 576 -12.82 -18.85 -24.20
C PRO A 576 -12.92 -18.38 -25.64
N ASN A 577 -13.95 -18.86 -26.38
CA ASN A 577 -14.17 -18.45 -27.77
C ASN A 577 -14.60 -16.97 -27.83
N GLN A 578 -13.62 -16.09 -27.95
CA GLN A 578 -13.80 -14.64 -27.99
C GLN A 578 -12.96 -14.02 -29.09
N ALA A 579 -13.50 -13.00 -29.73
CA ALA A 579 -12.82 -12.25 -30.79
C ALA A 579 -12.79 -10.75 -30.41
N TYR A 580 -11.68 -10.13 -30.72
CA TYR A 580 -11.45 -8.69 -30.49
C TYR A 580 -10.81 -8.06 -31.72
N ASN A 581 -11.12 -6.79 -31.91
CA ASN A 581 -10.47 -5.95 -32.89
C ASN A 581 -9.70 -4.82 -32.18
N LEU A 582 -8.38 -4.78 -32.38
CA LEU A 582 -7.50 -3.73 -31.88
C LEU A 582 -7.21 -2.74 -33.01
N THR A 583 -7.34 -1.46 -32.74
CA THR A 583 -7.00 -0.40 -33.70
C THR A 583 -5.98 0.54 -33.07
N LEU A 584 -4.82 0.68 -33.70
CA LEU A 584 -3.82 1.70 -33.40
C LEU A 584 -3.94 2.79 -34.44
N ARG A 585 -4.28 4.02 -34.00
CA ARG A 585 -4.41 5.18 -34.86
C ARG A 585 -4.12 6.44 -34.05
N ASN A 586 -3.49 7.43 -34.66
CA ASN A 586 -3.13 8.69 -34.00
C ASN A 586 -2.28 8.50 -32.71
N GLY A 587 -1.48 7.42 -32.63
CA GLY A 587 -0.72 7.07 -31.42
C GLY A 587 -1.59 6.55 -30.25
N VAL A 588 -2.81 6.12 -30.52
CA VAL A 588 -3.77 5.60 -29.51
C VAL A 588 -4.20 4.19 -29.87
N LEU A 589 -4.10 3.25 -28.93
CA LEU A 589 -4.59 1.88 -29.06
C LEU A 589 -5.99 1.80 -28.44
N THR A 590 -6.93 1.31 -29.22
CA THR A 590 -8.30 1.00 -28.76
C THR A 590 -8.66 -0.44 -29.12
N HIS A 591 -9.59 -1.04 -28.37
CA HIS A 591 -10.09 -2.38 -28.67
C HIS A 591 -11.61 -2.44 -28.52
N ARG A 592 -12.20 -3.45 -29.13
CA ARG A 592 -13.64 -3.78 -29.04
C ARG A 592 -13.87 -5.25 -29.34
N GLY A 593 -14.95 -5.80 -28.82
CA GLY A 593 -15.39 -7.15 -29.15
C GLY A 593 -15.73 -7.29 -30.65
N GLY A 594 -15.52 -8.49 -31.18
CA GLY A 594 -15.77 -8.87 -32.58
C GLY A 594 -14.55 -8.68 -33.48
N SER A 595 -14.66 -9.20 -34.71
CA SER A 595 -13.61 -9.13 -35.73
C SER A 595 -13.92 -8.08 -36.78
N ASN A 596 -12.88 -7.46 -37.34
CA ASN A 596 -12.97 -6.55 -38.46
C ASN A 596 -12.54 -7.28 -39.75
N PRO A 597 -13.41 -7.41 -40.79
CA PRO A 597 -13.05 -8.08 -42.04
C PRO A 597 -11.93 -7.36 -42.81
N GLN A 598 -11.65 -6.12 -42.53
CA GLN A 598 -10.60 -5.32 -43.16
C GLN A 598 -9.34 -5.19 -42.27
N ALA A 599 -9.13 -6.09 -41.31
CA ALA A 599 -7.94 -6.08 -40.47
C ALA A 599 -6.68 -6.39 -41.28
N ASP A 600 -5.58 -5.69 -40.96
CA ASP A 600 -4.26 -5.91 -41.57
C ASP A 600 -3.71 -7.31 -41.26
N ALA A 601 -3.98 -7.79 -40.06
CA ALA A 601 -3.59 -9.13 -39.64
C ALA A 601 -4.58 -9.72 -38.64
N SER A 602 -4.57 -11.04 -38.50
CA SER A 602 -5.35 -11.81 -37.55
C SER A 602 -4.43 -12.71 -36.74
N ILE A 603 -4.56 -12.65 -35.43
CA ILE A 603 -3.80 -13.40 -34.43
C ILE A 603 -4.78 -14.35 -33.73
N SER A 604 -4.48 -15.65 -33.72
CA SER A 604 -5.28 -16.65 -33.01
C SER A 604 -4.40 -17.44 -32.05
N MET A 605 -4.86 -17.59 -30.79
CA MET A 605 -4.21 -18.37 -29.76
C MET A 605 -5.21 -18.75 -28.66
N ASN A 606 -4.83 -19.65 -27.77
CA ASN A 606 -5.58 -19.86 -26.54
C ASN A 606 -5.11 -18.89 -25.42
N LYS A 607 -5.93 -18.73 -24.37
CA LYS A 607 -5.64 -17.83 -23.24
C LYS A 607 -4.34 -18.22 -22.53
N ALA A 608 -4.06 -19.53 -22.36
CA ALA A 608 -2.85 -20.01 -21.71
C ALA A 608 -1.56 -19.57 -22.43
N THR A 609 -1.59 -19.47 -23.76
CA THR A 609 -0.46 -18.95 -24.55
C THR A 609 -0.27 -17.44 -24.31
N LEU A 610 -1.37 -16.67 -24.25
CA LEU A 610 -1.32 -15.24 -23.92
C LEU A 610 -0.71 -15.04 -22.54
N GLU A 611 -1.11 -15.82 -21.54
CA GLU A 611 -0.58 -15.77 -20.18
C GLU A 611 0.94 -16.00 -20.12
N GLN A 612 1.44 -17.01 -20.84
CA GLN A 612 2.90 -17.27 -20.93
C GLN A 612 3.64 -16.10 -21.57
N ILE A 613 3.05 -15.47 -22.60
CA ILE A 613 3.64 -14.30 -23.27
C ILE A 613 3.63 -13.09 -22.30
N ALA A 614 2.52 -12.82 -21.62
CA ALA A 614 2.39 -11.74 -20.67
C ALA A 614 3.37 -11.87 -19.49
N LEU A 615 3.61 -13.11 -19.04
CA LEU A 615 4.60 -13.45 -17.99
C LEU A 615 6.05 -13.51 -18.50
N LYS A 616 6.31 -13.21 -19.78
CA LYS A 616 7.62 -13.31 -20.44
C LYS A 616 8.26 -14.71 -20.37
N GLN A 617 7.45 -15.75 -20.21
CA GLN A 617 7.85 -17.16 -20.26
C GLN A 617 7.96 -17.67 -21.70
N LEU A 618 7.30 -16.99 -22.63
CA LEU A 618 7.28 -17.26 -24.06
C LEU A 618 7.26 -15.91 -24.81
N ASP A 619 8.03 -15.78 -25.89
CA ASP A 619 7.94 -14.64 -26.79
C ASP A 619 7.05 -14.94 -28.02
N PHE A 620 6.52 -13.89 -28.65
CA PHE A 620 5.65 -14.03 -29.83
C PHE A 620 6.34 -14.79 -31.00
N PRO A 621 7.59 -14.51 -31.40
CA PRO A 621 8.28 -15.25 -32.44
C PRO A 621 8.35 -16.75 -32.15
N THR A 622 8.75 -17.12 -30.93
CA THR A 622 8.82 -18.53 -30.50
C THR A 622 7.43 -19.18 -30.46
N ALA A 623 6.40 -18.45 -30.00
CA ALA A 623 5.02 -18.94 -29.99
C ALA A 623 4.48 -19.21 -31.39
N ILE A 624 4.77 -18.35 -32.36
CA ILE A 624 4.42 -18.53 -33.78
C ILE A 624 5.17 -19.75 -34.37
N GLN A 625 6.47 -19.85 -34.12
CA GLN A 625 7.27 -20.99 -34.59
C GLN A 625 6.76 -22.32 -34.05
N LYS A 626 6.29 -22.38 -32.82
CA LYS A 626 5.72 -23.57 -32.20
C LYS A 626 4.26 -23.84 -32.61
N GLY A 627 3.65 -22.96 -33.41
CA GLY A 627 2.24 -23.08 -33.81
C GLY A 627 1.23 -22.78 -32.69
N LEU A 628 1.68 -22.25 -31.56
CA LEU A 628 0.85 -21.82 -30.43
C LEU A 628 0.12 -20.50 -30.72
N VAL A 629 0.70 -19.67 -31.58
CA VAL A 629 0.10 -18.46 -32.14
C VAL A 629 0.01 -18.62 -33.65
N LYS A 630 -1.18 -18.49 -34.20
CA LYS A 630 -1.39 -18.45 -35.65
C LYS A 630 -1.51 -16.99 -36.08
N LEU A 631 -0.66 -16.57 -37.02
CA LEU A 631 -0.65 -15.23 -37.57
C LEU A 631 -1.02 -15.31 -39.07
N GLN A 632 -2.03 -14.56 -39.49
CA GLN A 632 -2.45 -14.41 -40.86
C GLN A 632 -2.45 -12.93 -41.25
N GLY A 633 -2.09 -12.60 -42.49
CA GLY A 633 -2.01 -11.23 -42.98
C GLY A 633 -0.63 -10.59 -42.76
N ASP A 634 -0.57 -9.26 -42.57
CA ASP A 634 0.67 -8.52 -42.45
C ASP A 634 1.25 -8.60 -41.03
N GLY A 635 2.14 -9.54 -40.82
CA GLY A 635 2.84 -9.70 -39.50
C GLY A 635 3.71 -8.52 -39.08
N LYS A 636 4.10 -7.63 -39.99
CA LYS A 636 4.85 -6.41 -39.65
C LYS A 636 4.02 -5.46 -38.78
N LYS A 637 2.71 -5.45 -38.95
CA LYS A 637 1.78 -4.65 -38.15
C LYS A 637 1.78 -5.04 -36.67
N LEU A 638 1.82 -6.35 -36.38
CA LEU A 638 2.01 -6.83 -34.99
C LEU A 638 3.36 -6.38 -34.44
N GLY A 639 4.43 -6.48 -35.25
CA GLY A 639 5.77 -6.00 -34.84
C GLY A 639 5.80 -4.49 -34.55
N GLN A 640 5.09 -3.67 -35.32
CA GLN A 640 4.94 -2.23 -35.07
C GLN A 640 4.25 -1.94 -33.74
N LEU A 641 3.13 -2.65 -33.44
CA LEU A 641 2.46 -2.51 -32.16
C LEU A 641 3.39 -2.88 -31.00
N LEU A 642 4.00 -4.06 -31.03
CA LEU A 642 4.86 -4.53 -29.95
C LEU A 642 6.10 -3.66 -29.74
N GLY A 643 6.69 -3.14 -30.83
CA GLY A 643 7.83 -2.21 -30.80
C GLY A 643 7.49 -0.84 -30.23
N SER A 644 6.21 -0.48 -30.20
CA SER A 644 5.71 0.79 -29.63
C SER A 644 5.38 0.69 -28.13
N LEU A 645 5.55 -0.47 -27.49
CA LEU A 645 5.23 -0.65 -26.08
C LEU A 645 6.45 -0.36 -25.20
N ASP A 646 6.25 0.42 -24.14
CA ASP A 646 7.26 0.68 -23.11
C ASP A 646 7.20 -0.35 -21.97
N THR A 647 8.33 -0.49 -21.28
CA THR A 647 8.43 -1.18 -20.00
C THR A 647 8.71 -0.16 -18.92
N PHE A 648 7.86 -0.12 -17.89
CA PHE A 648 8.02 0.82 -16.79
C PHE A 648 9.12 0.36 -15.82
N SER A 649 9.99 1.30 -15.42
CA SER A 649 10.95 1.08 -14.35
C SER A 649 10.29 1.33 -13.00
N PRO A 650 10.42 0.43 -12.02
CA PRO A 650 9.98 0.70 -10.66
C PRO A 650 10.96 1.59 -9.86
N GLN A 651 12.11 1.95 -10.44
CA GLN A 651 13.19 2.68 -9.79
C GLN A 651 13.25 4.16 -10.22
N PHE A 652 12.09 4.82 -10.33
CA PHE A 652 12.06 6.25 -10.60
C PHE A 652 12.29 7.07 -9.32
N ASN A 653 12.90 8.25 -9.51
CA ASN A 653 13.11 9.20 -8.42
C ASN A 653 11.77 9.77 -7.91
N VAL A 654 11.73 10.10 -6.61
CA VAL A 654 10.58 10.74 -5.95
C VAL A 654 10.97 12.10 -5.37
N VAL A 655 12.16 12.20 -4.82
CA VAL A 655 12.64 13.38 -4.08
C VAL A 655 13.67 14.22 -4.84
N THR A 656 14.00 13.79 -6.04
CA THR A 656 14.83 14.51 -7.02
C THR A 656 14.21 14.33 -8.41
N PRO A 657 14.62 15.12 -9.42
CA PRO A 657 14.17 14.95 -10.80
C PRO A 657 14.40 13.58 -11.36
#